data_31654c996904e0db6b150b6117cd2f58
#
_entry.id   31654c996904e0db6b150b6117cd2f58
#
_cell.length_a   1.000
_cell.length_b   1.000
_cell.length_c   1.000
_cell.angle_alpha   90.00
_cell.angle_beta   90.00
_cell.angle_gamma   90.00
#
_symmetry.space_group_name_H-M   'P 1'
#
loop_
_entity.id
_entity.type
_entity.pdbx_description
1 polymer ?
#
loop_
_entity_poly.entity_id
_entity_poly.type
_entity_poly.pdbx_seq_one_letter_code
_entity_poly.pdbx_strand_id
1 'polypeptide(L)'
;MRYYLLTILSLLAQIIYAQVSHQFRNTPLIDAIRTIEQGQTEYTVSILSDGLTYLTTSARIDEEDALRAIKSLCKGLGVKVKAKNGNINVQAKASLKDMPPYYFISQVRDDFTNAKIGDVNVYLMNEDSVVLDSCKSRSGGSFSIKVRREWKLKSCIIKITSPGYRTHYSSYSLRYVGKTQFHRVPDLFIKKRNTLTERTLEELTVTATKVKMYYKGDTLVYNADAFNLANGSMLDDLIRQMPGVELNRQGEIFVNGRKVENLLLNGKDFFKGNHHIMLENLPYYTVQNIKVYEQTTEKAVALGDESARKDYVMDVILKKEYSKGYMANVEAGGGTEKSYLARLFGLRFTDVSRLAVVGGANNLNMSSYSFNGNYHYYNSRDGRTDKQLLAAELLTDNKRNKNVLTLQLDRIRPEQGCDEFAEIYHNETSTFSTSQNRNVSRNLGATVSNTYTLKMPFWIEGTTKLHINSSRDNNEERYYESGADTRQQGIEVLDSLFNIGVAVNDPSMIMARKRLQSSRTKSYGMSQDIAFAKNVFISDIIDVSAGVDYNQSKHNAERFENYLKWKTELSQSDITETILRPNSHIGAKADLSYKTSRLFYNTTLKFYAGYRFNRDNDRETITDVASSMADDENSYNRQMSENRYTAGVDYYYDHRNPEKKLRTEIQLDLPLSFIDRSTMYTRYTVDTCLKQRPLFYEPSLTVTYSKWKGQILNITSWKVQFSSSLTHNLPEATQLIDLPLTSDRINIYKGNANLKSPMTWKSRLYWKFPFSMDMDLKYNMYFNRIVNSYSYESGVYTYMPINIDGTWDVSLNSSGAHSFKLPLFNQDNLFRWKLNTSFRRMKNYTFDGEAGKQSLINNDELYINVPLSLWGMYKNVEYTLSAGIGWRRPLGSMSNADYQNALEYTAGLWISAPIVAGIYIDTDFELVKRQGYSGEDLNKLACQWDVTLSKSVWKNKIDLRLTAVDLLRQHKSIAYVMNEQGIRETRSVTLPSYFLFTIGYKFSKNPKKRQ
;
A
#
# COMPACT_ATOMS: atom_id res chain seq x y z
N MET A 1 -18.58 -43.36 25.89
CA MET A 1 -17.82 -42.13 25.67
C MET A 1 -16.65 -41.89 26.63
N ARG A 2 -16.70 -42.25 27.89
CA ARG A 2 -15.56 -42.13 28.85
C ARG A 2 -14.39 -43.11 28.59
N TYR A 3 -14.60 -44.25 28.02
CA TYR A 3 -13.55 -45.26 27.76
C TYR A 3 -12.77 -44.98 26.46
N TYR A 4 -13.33 -44.25 25.49
CA TYR A 4 -12.63 -43.85 24.27
C TYR A 4 -11.69 -42.67 24.47
N LEU A 5 -11.96 -41.80 25.44
CA LEU A 5 -11.08 -40.69 25.78
C LEU A 5 -9.84 -41.17 26.56
N LEU A 6 -9.96 -42.21 27.36
CA LEU A 6 -8.84 -42.80 28.10
C LEU A 6 -7.91 -43.64 27.22
N THR A 7 -8.42 -44.30 26.19
CA THR A 7 -7.59 -44.99 25.19
C THR A 7 -6.85 -44.02 24.27
N ILE A 8 -7.41 -42.89 23.93
CA ILE A 8 -6.71 -41.84 23.15
C ILE A 8 -5.64 -41.17 24.01
N LEU A 9 -5.89 -40.93 25.30
CA LEU A 9 -4.87 -40.39 26.22
C LEU A 9 -3.75 -41.42 26.53
N SER A 10 -4.02 -42.70 26.54
CA SER A 10 -3.00 -43.75 26.76
C SER A 10 -2.15 -43.99 25.50
N LEU A 11 -2.70 -43.79 24.30
CA LEU A 11 -1.95 -43.84 23.05
C LEU A 11 -1.06 -42.57 22.84
N LEU A 12 -1.42 -41.45 23.44
CA LEU A 12 -0.62 -40.22 23.43
C LEU A 12 0.53 -40.23 24.48
N ALA A 13 0.52 -41.16 25.43
CA ALA A 13 1.53 -41.26 26.49
C ALA A 13 2.72 -42.19 26.17
N GLN A 14 2.75 -42.84 25.01
CA GLN A 14 3.81 -43.81 24.65
C GLN A 14 4.78 -43.36 23.54
N ILE A 15 4.90 -42.08 23.20
CA ILE A 15 5.96 -41.62 22.28
C ILE A 15 6.66 -40.43 22.88
N ILE A 16 7.53 -40.67 23.86
CA ILE A 16 8.59 -39.73 24.23
C ILE A 16 9.91 -40.54 24.24
N TYR A 17 10.39 -40.86 23.06
CA TYR A 17 11.83 -40.91 22.82
C TYR A 17 12.15 -39.73 21.93
N ALA A 18 12.92 -38.79 22.44
CA ALA A 18 13.31 -37.60 21.73
C ALA A 18 14.36 -37.96 20.67
N GLN A 19 13.92 -38.40 19.52
CA GLN A 19 14.75 -38.61 18.36
C GLN A 19 15.14 -37.24 17.81
N VAL A 20 16.43 -36.93 17.77
CA VAL A 20 16.99 -35.67 17.25
C VAL A 20 17.01 -35.76 15.72
N SER A 21 15.98 -35.27 15.06
CA SER A 21 15.89 -35.25 13.60
C SER A 21 15.98 -33.83 13.07
N HIS A 22 17.09 -33.51 12.39
CA HIS A 22 17.32 -32.19 11.79
C HIS A 22 18.00 -32.31 10.43
N GLN A 23 17.62 -31.43 9.49
CA GLN A 23 18.32 -31.31 8.22
C GLN A 23 18.96 -29.93 8.12
N PHE A 24 20.29 -29.88 8.13
CA PHE A 24 21.07 -28.67 7.94
C PHE A 24 21.62 -28.60 6.52
N ARG A 25 21.55 -27.41 5.91
CA ARG A 25 22.10 -27.13 4.58
C ARG A 25 22.90 -25.85 4.63
N ASN A 26 24.21 -25.97 4.48
CA ASN A 26 25.15 -24.86 4.53
C ASN A 26 24.93 -23.94 5.75
N THR A 27 24.57 -24.54 6.88
CA THR A 27 24.27 -23.84 8.13
C THR A 27 25.57 -23.61 8.89
N PRO A 28 25.81 -22.44 9.51
CA PRO A 28 26.95 -22.26 10.42
C PRO A 28 26.99 -23.36 11.48
N LEU A 29 28.15 -23.96 11.68
CA LEU A 29 28.30 -25.13 12.56
C LEU A 29 27.83 -24.82 13.97
N ILE A 30 28.13 -23.62 14.49
CA ILE A 30 27.71 -23.22 15.84
C ILE A 30 26.18 -23.09 15.90
N ASP A 31 25.53 -22.53 14.90
CA ASP A 31 24.06 -22.39 14.86
C ASP A 31 23.40 -23.79 14.81
N ALA A 32 23.97 -24.71 14.03
CA ALA A 32 23.48 -26.08 13.96
C ALA A 32 23.66 -26.84 15.28
N ILE A 33 24.79 -26.66 15.98
CA ILE A 33 25.04 -27.24 17.30
C ILE A 33 24.05 -26.67 18.33
N ARG A 34 23.80 -25.35 18.31
CA ARG A 34 22.84 -24.69 19.20
C ARG A 34 21.41 -25.15 18.97
N THR A 35 21.05 -25.42 17.73
CA THR A 35 19.71 -25.97 17.39
C THR A 35 19.51 -27.35 18.01
N ILE A 36 20.54 -28.22 17.96
CA ILE A 36 20.52 -29.56 18.63
C ILE A 36 20.47 -29.39 20.15
N GLU A 37 21.26 -28.48 20.72
CA GLU A 37 21.28 -28.22 22.17
C GLU A 37 19.93 -27.74 22.68
N GLN A 38 19.24 -26.84 21.95
CA GLN A 38 17.93 -26.31 22.33
C GLN A 38 16.80 -27.34 22.25
N GLY A 39 16.96 -28.38 21.47
CA GLY A 39 15.99 -29.46 21.29
C GLY A 39 16.03 -30.54 22.36
N GLN A 40 16.96 -30.47 23.35
CA GLN A 40 17.16 -31.49 24.37
C GLN A 40 17.55 -30.86 25.72
N THR A 41 17.40 -31.62 26.81
CA THR A 41 17.71 -31.17 28.18
C THR A 41 18.83 -31.97 28.85
N GLU A 42 19.37 -32.98 28.17
CA GLU A 42 20.32 -33.95 28.76
C GLU A 42 21.74 -33.42 28.80
N TYR A 43 22.13 -32.58 27.79
CA TYR A 43 23.50 -32.07 27.68
C TYR A 43 23.55 -30.56 27.51
N THR A 44 24.55 -29.93 28.13
CA THR A 44 24.94 -28.54 27.81
C THR A 44 26.13 -28.59 26.85
N VAL A 45 26.19 -27.72 25.88
CA VAL A 45 27.25 -27.68 24.87
C VAL A 45 28.21 -26.52 25.08
N SER A 46 29.49 -26.83 25.31
CA SER A 46 30.59 -25.86 25.45
C SER A 46 31.41 -25.81 24.16
N ILE A 47 31.45 -24.63 23.53
CA ILE A 47 32.24 -24.33 22.33
C ILE A 47 33.57 -23.75 22.78
N LEU A 48 34.66 -24.54 22.62
CA LEU A 48 36.01 -24.24 23.18
C LEU A 48 36.98 -23.61 22.16
N SER A 49 36.54 -23.32 20.95
CA SER A 49 37.42 -22.80 19.89
C SER A 49 36.73 -21.83 18.95
N ASP A 50 37.35 -20.67 18.78
CA ASP A 50 36.87 -19.63 17.83
C ASP A 50 36.85 -20.11 16.37
N GLY A 51 37.65 -21.11 16.03
CA GLY A 51 37.72 -21.66 14.67
C GLY A 51 36.43 -22.30 14.18
N LEU A 52 35.55 -22.68 15.11
CA LEU A 52 34.24 -23.24 14.78
C LEU A 52 33.29 -22.24 14.16
N THR A 53 33.48 -20.94 14.41
CA THR A 53 32.64 -19.83 13.86
C THR A 53 32.71 -19.76 12.34
N TYR A 54 33.79 -20.27 11.75
CA TYR A 54 34.01 -20.20 10.29
C TYR A 54 33.70 -21.51 9.57
N LEU A 55 33.13 -22.49 10.26
CA LEU A 55 32.70 -23.76 9.67
C LEU A 55 31.20 -23.76 9.41
N THR A 56 30.83 -24.35 8.29
CA THR A 56 29.40 -24.63 7.95
C THR A 56 29.23 -26.13 7.80
N THR A 57 28.00 -26.59 7.99
CA THR A 57 27.64 -27.99 7.84
C THR A 57 26.43 -28.16 6.94
N SER A 58 26.43 -29.29 6.22
CA SER A 58 25.25 -29.74 5.47
C SER A 58 25.11 -31.22 5.83
N ALA A 59 24.17 -31.52 6.70
CA ALA A 59 23.98 -32.89 7.19
C ALA A 59 22.50 -33.11 7.51
N ARG A 60 22.01 -34.29 7.23
CA ARG A 60 20.77 -34.80 7.79
C ARG A 60 21.12 -35.60 9.05
N ILE A 61 20.58 -35.17 10.16
CA ILE A 61 20.75 -35.78 11.45
C ILE A 61 19.46 -36.51 11.79
N ASP A 62 19.58 -37.76 12.14
CA ASP A 62 18.47 -38.63 12.55
C ASP A 62 19.05 -39.60 13.60
N GLU A 63 19.33 -39.06 14.77
CA GLU A 63 20.11 -39.75 15.84
C GLU A 63 19.27 -39.82 17.13
N GLU A 64 19.51 -40.85 17.93
CA GLU A 64 18.77 -41.10 19.17
C GLU A 64 19.14 -40.15 20.31
N ASP A 65 20.36 -39.60 20.31
CA ASP A 65 20.84 -38.67 21.34
C ASP A 65 21.62 -37.49 20.79
N ALA A 66 21.69 -36.40 21.55
CA ALA A 66 22.36 -35.17 21.17
C ALA A 66 23.88 -35.32 20.98
N LEU A 67 24.55 -36.19 21.70
CA LEU A 67 25.99 -36.41 21.56
C LEU A 67 26.31 -37.10 20.23
N ARG A 68 25.49 -38.09 19.82
CA ARG A 68 25.64 -38.74 18.51
C ARG A 68 25.29 -37.78 17.41
N ALA A 69 24.22 -36.99 17.58
CA ALA A 69 23.79 -35.95 16.64
C ALA A 69 24.91 -34.92 16.40
N ILE A 70 25.52 -34.36 17.44
CA ILE A 70 26.64 -33.41 17.33
C ILE A 70 27.88 -34.06 16.74
N LYS A 71 28.19 -35.32 17.07
CA LYS A 71 29.30 -36.05 16.46
C LYS A 71 29.08 -36.28 14.97
N SER A 72 27.86 -36.64 14.57
CA SER A 72 27.45 -36.81 13.18
C SER A 72 27.54 -35.48 12.41
N LEU A 73 27.06 -34.39 13.02
CA LEU A 73 27.14 -33.03 12.50
C LEU A 73 28.61 -32.58 12.25
N CYS A 74 29.51 -32.90 13.16
CA CYS A 74 30.90 -32.50 13.11
C CYS A 74 31.78 -33.45 12.28
N LYS A 75 31.28 -34.58 11.77
CA LYS A 75 32.00 -35.57 11.00
C LYS A 75 32.66 -34.96 9.75
N GLY A 76 33.97 -35.17 9.62
CA GLY A 76 34.74 -34.64 8.48
C GLY A 76 35.05 -33.14 8.53
N LEU A 77 34.66 -32.40 9.60
CA LEU A 77 34.92 -30.96 9.73
C LEU A 77 36.23 -30.61 10.48
N GLY A 78 37.03 -31.59 10.87
CA GLY A 78 38.22 -31.32 11.68
C GLY A 78 37.88 -30.83 13.08
N VAL A 79 36.77 -31.28 13.64
CA VAL A 79 36.28 -30.94 14.97
C VAL A 79 36.38 -32.13 15.89
N LYS A 80 36.75 -31.89 17.16
CA LYS A 80 36.81 -32.88 18.23
C LYS A 80 35.62 -32.67 19.16
N VAL A 81 34.82 -33.71 19.36
CA VAL A 81 33.65 -33.71 20.24
C VAL A 81 33.88 -34.71 21.36
N LYS A 82 33.83 -34.24 22.60
CA LYS A 82 33.97 -35.09 23.81
C LYS A 82 32.85 -34.72 24.79
N ALA A 83 32.20 -35.74 25.37
CA ALA A 83 31.27 -35.54 26.48
C ALA A 83 31.96 -35.91 27.80
N LYS A 84 31.73 -35.13 28.84
CA LYS A 84 32.13 -35.39 30.21
C LYS A 84 31.17 -34.71 31.19
N ASN A 85 30.63 -35.44 32.13
CA ASN A 85 29.73 -34.91 33.18
C ASN A 85 28.57 -34.08 32.67
N GLY A 86 27.79 -34.58 31.68
CA GLY A 86 26.63 -33.85 31.14
C GLY A 86 26.97 -32.64 30.24
N ASN A 87 28.25 -32.42 29.94
CA ASN A 87 28.68 -31.34 29.05
C ASN A 87 29.39 -31.90 27.80
N ILE A 88 28.95 -31.44 26.60
CA ILE A 88 29.56 -31.78 25.33
C ILE A 88 30.54 -30.67 24.94
N ASN A 89 31.82 -30.97 24.98
CA ASN A 89 32.91 -30.07 24.58
C ASN A 89 33.19 -30.21 23.09
N VAL A 90 33.02 -29.10 22.32
CA VAL A 90 33.28 -29.04 20.89
C VAL A 90 34.49 -28.14 20.63
N GLN A 91 35.55 -28.67 20.01
CA GLN A 91 36.80 -27.96 19.76
C GLN A 91 37.33 -28.23 18.35
N ALA A 92 37.84 -27.22 17.66
CA ALA A 92 38.56 -27.42 16.42
C ALA A 92 39.88 -28.19 16.67
N LYS A 93 40.25 -29.10 15.77
CA LYS A 93 41.49 -29.87 15.86
C LYS A 93 42.75 -29.06 15.58
N ALA A 94 42.62 -28.00 14.76
CA ALA A 94 43.67 -27.09 14.38
C ALA A 94 43.35 -25.66 14.84
N SER A 95 44.40 -24.85 15.09
CA SER A 95 44.24 -23.41 15.33
C SER A 95 43.81 -22.70 14.06
N LEU A 96 43.23 -21.45 14.15
CA LEU A 96 42.88 -20.68 13.00
C LEU A 96 44.05 -20.39 12.05
N LYS A 97 45.29 -20.34 12.59
CA LYS A 97 46.52 -20.14 11.81
C LYS A 97 46.89 -21.38 10.97
N ASP A 98 46.57 -22.56 11.50
CA ASP A 98 46.92 -23.85 10.86
C ASP A 98 45.81 -24.31 9.90
N MET A 99 44.66 -23.65 9.88
CA MET A 99 43.61 -23.95 8.93
C MET A 99 43.92 -23.42 7.53
N PRO A 100 43.72 -24.21 6.46
CA PRO A 100 44.00 -23.76 5.11
C PRO A 100 43.16 -22.54 4.79
N PRO A 101 43.74 -21.51 4.14
CA PRO A 101 43.01 -20.35 3.69
C PRO A 101 41.98 -20.75 2.64
N TYR A 102 41.00 -19.89 2.41
CA TYR A 102 40.12 -20.03 1.28
C TYR A 102 40.35 -18.90 0.29
N TYR A 103 39.88 -19.07 -0.95
CA TYR A 103 40.12 -18.15 -2.04
C TYR A 103 38.82 -17.70 -2.63
N PHE A 104 38.65 -16.40 -2.86
CA PHE A 104 37.60 -15.88 -3.75
C PHE A 104 38.09 -15.90 -5.17
N ILE A 105 37.27 -16.49 -6.05
CA ILE A 105 37.55 -16.59 -7.47
C ILE A 105 36.41 -15.86 -8.21
N SER A 106 36.77 -14.97 -9.13
CA SER A 106 35.82 -14.29 -10.00
C SER A 106 36.46 -13.83 -11.29
N GLN A 107 35.68 -13.18 -12.13
CA GLN A 107 36.14 -12.53 -13.35
C GLN A 107 35.78 -11.06 -13.34
N VAL A 108 36.70 -10.22 -13.82
CA VAL A 108 36.46 -8.79 -14.04
C VAL A 108 36.06 -8.58 -15.48
N ARG A 109 34.96 -7.88 -15.71
CA ARG A 109 34.39 -7.62 -17.03
C ARG A 109 34.07 -6.14 -17.20
N ASP A 110 34.12 -5.68 -18.41
CA ASP A 110 33.61 -4.37 -18.83
C ASP A 110 32.09 -4.37 -18.78
N ASP A 111 31.49 -3.38 -18.10
CA ASP A 111 30.04 -3.29 -17.86
C ASP A 111 29.23 -3.08 -19.16
N PHE A 112 29.84 -2.47 -20.16
CA PHE A 112 29.18 -2.18 -21.44
C PHE A 112 29.40 -3.29 -22.49
N THR A 113 30.66 -3.72 -22.65
CA THR A 113 31.01 -4.68 -23.71
C THR A 113 30.95 -6.14 -23.25
N ASN A 114 30.81 -6.39 -21.94
CA ASN A 114 30.92 -7.70 -21.30
C ASN A 114 32.29 -8.39 -21.54
N ALA A 115 33.27 -7.67 -22.10
CA ALA A 115 34.59 -8.17 -22.36
C ALA A 115 35.37 -8.42 -21.06
N LYS A 116 36.16 -9.46 -21.03
CA LYS A 116 37.02 -9.78 -19.89
C LYS A 116 38.19 -8.81 -19.81
N ILE A 117 38.49 -8.27 -18.62
CA ILE A 117 39.53 -7.28 -18.40
C ILE A 117 40.68 -7.90 -17.61
N GLY A 118 41.85 -8.01 -18.19
CA GLY A 118 43.09 -8.43 -17.54
C GLY A 118 43.84 -7.29 -16.86
N ASP A 119 44.86 -7.63 -16.09
CA ASP A 119 45.78 -6.69 -15.39
C ASP A 119 45.09 -5.68 -14.44
N VAL A 120 43.94 -6.07 -13.92
CA VAL A 120 43.17 -5.24 -12.99
C VAL A 120 43.63 -5.48 -11.57
N ASN A 121 43.88 -4.43 -10.81
CA ASN A 121 44.24 -4.56 -9.40
C ASN A 121 42.97 -4.85 -8.57
N VAL A 122 43.02 -5.94 -7.81
CA VAL A 122 41.96 -6.39 -6.92
C VAL A 122 42.48 -6.38 -5.50
N TYR A 123 41.79 -5.67 -4.61
CA TYR A 123 42.14 -5.53 -3.21
C TYR A 123 41.04 -6.16 -2.33
N LEU A 124 41.45 -6.96 -1.37
CA LEU A 124 40.58 -7.45 -0.31
C LEU A 124 40.71 -6.52 0.90
N MET A 125 39.56 -6.03 1.36
CA MET A 125 39.49 -5.09 2.48
C MET A 125 38.60 -5.64 3.58
N ASN A 126 38.85 -5.27 4.83
CA ASN A 126 37.93 -5.52 5.95
C ASN A 126 36.77 -4.52 5.96
N GLU A 127 35.87 -4.63 6.96
CA GLU A 127 34.72 -3.72 7.15
C GLU A 127 35.16 -2.26 7.38
N ASP A 128 36.35 -2.02 7.91
CA ASP A 128 36.93 -0.69 8.17
C ASP A 128 37.71 -0.15 6.99
N SER A 129 37.62 -0.80 5.82
CA SER A 129 38.32 -0.41 4.58
C SER A 129 39.86 -0.56 4.62
N VAL A 130 40.40 -1.33 5.53
CA VAL A 130 41.82 -1.67 5.58
C VAL A 130 42.12 -2.78 4.57
N VAL A 131 43.11 -2.59 3.71
CA VAL A 131 43.54 -3.59 2.73
C VAL A 131 44.25 -4.75 3.45
N LEU A 132 43.74 -5.95 3.26
CA LEU A 132 44.26 -7.18 3.87
C LEU A 132 45.11 -8.00 2.91
N ASP A 133 44.75 -8.02 1.64
CA ASP A 133 45.45 -8.71 0.56
C ASP A 133 45.15 -8.05 -0.79
N SER A 134 45.97 -8.31 -1.78
CA SER A 134 45.78 -7.82 -3.15
C SER A 134 46.30 -8.81 -4.17
N CYS A 135 45.67 -8.77 -5.36
CA CYS A 135 46.12 -9.55 -6.52
C CYS A 135 45.80 -8.80 -7.81
N LYS A 136 46.37 -9.27 -8.93
CA LYS A 136 46.01 -8.81 -10.26
C LYS A 136 45.18 -9.87 -10.98
N SER A 137 44.23 -9.42 -11.82
CA SER A 137 43.51 -10.34 -12.67
C SER A 137 44.40 -10.82 -13.81
N ARG A 138 44.27 -12.10 -14.23
CA ARG A 138 44.95 -12.68 -15.38
C ARG A 138 44.41 -12.05 -16.68
N SER A 139 45.11 -12.26 -17.79
CA SER A 139 44.72 -11.77 -19.13
C SER A 139 43.28 -12.08 -19.51
N GLY A 140 42.73 -13.20 -19.06
CA GLY A 140 41.31 -13.57 -19.22
C GLY A 140 40.34 -12.99 -18.19
N GLY A 141 40.74 -11.95 -17.41
CA GLY A 141 39.92 -11.28 -16.41
C GLY A 141 39.72 -12.06 -15.12
N SER A 142 40.19 -13.29 -15.03
CA SER A 142 40.00 -14.10 -13.79
C SER A 142 40.99 -13.68 -12.69
N PHE A 143 40.55 -13.70 -11.47
CA PHE A 143 41.40 -13.49 -10.30
C PHE A 143 41.07 -14.48 -9.19
N SER A 144 42.09 -14.68 -8.30
CA SER A 144 41.93 -15.47 -7.08
C SER A 144 42.61 -14.72 -5.94
N ILE A 145 41.85 -14.29 -4.94
CA ILE A 145 42.35 -13.56 -3.81
C ILE A 145 42.23 -14.39 -2.55
N LYS A 146 43.28 -14.42 -1.74
CA LYS A 146 43.43 -15.26 -0.58
C LYS A 146 42.78 -14.61 0.65
N VAL A 147 42.00 -15.39 1.40
CA VAL A 147 41.40 -14.98 2.66
C VAL A 147 41.88 -15.90 3.78
N ARG A 148 42.62 -15.33 4.70
CA ARG A 148 43.16 -16.08 5.84
C ARG A 148 42.13 -16.16 6.95
N ARG A 149 41.96 -17.34 7.54
CA ARG A 149 40.96 -17.56 8.60
C ARG A 149 41.32 -16.84 9.90
N GLU A 150 42.60 -16.61 10.12
CA GLU A 150 43.11 -15.85 11.28
C GLU A 150 42.63 -14.38 11.32
N TRP A 151 42.19 -13.81 10.18
CA TRP A 151 41.63 -12.46 10.15
C TRP A 151 40.24 -12.34 10.78
N LYS A 152 39.57 -13.44 11.11
CA LYS A 152 38.27 -13.51 11.80
C LYS A 152 37.20 -12.60 11.16
N LEU A 153 37.23 -12.44 9.85
CA LEU A 153 36.30 -11.56 9.12
C LEU A 153 34.91 -12.16 9.11
N LYS A 154 33.93 -11.32 9.39
CA LYS A 154 32.49 -11.64 9.19
C LYS A 154 32.02 -11.29 7.80
N SER A 155 32.57 -10.21 7.25
CA SER A 155 32.37 -9.76 5.87
C SER A 155 33.67 -9.15 5.33
N CYS A 156 33.78 -9.03 4.01
CA CYS A 156 34.89 -8.36 3.35
C CYS A 156 34.41 -7.56 2.14
N ILE A 157 35.23 -6.58 1.74
CA ILE A 157 34.99 -5.75 0.57
C ILE A 157 36.09 -6.06 -0.46
N ILE A 158 35.69 -6.32 -1.70
CA ILE A 158 36.60 -6.42 -2.85
C ILE A 158 36.55 -5.08 -3.58
N LYS A 159 37.69 -4.39 -3.62
CA LYS A 159 37.90 -3.17 -4.40
C LYS A 159 38.64 -3.50 -5.66
N ILE A 160 38.19 -2.99 -6.79
CA ILE A 160 38.82 -3.18 -8.10
C ILE A 160 39.22 -1.82 -8.67
N THR A 161 40.46 -1.73 -9.13
CA THR A 161 40.96 -0.54 -9.81
C THR A 161 41.69 -0.93 -11.10
N SER A 162 41.42 -0.17 -12.17
CA SER A 162 42.12 -0.34 -13.47
C SER A 162 42.25 1.01 -14.16
N PRO A 163 43.37 1.27 -14.85
CA PRO A 163 43.51 2.50 -15.64
C PRO A 163 42.36 2.63 -16.65
N GLY A 164 41.78 3.81 -16.77
CA GLY A 164 40.64 4.07 -17.66
C GLY A 164 39.28 3.58 -17.20
N TYR A 165 39.20 2.98 -16.01
CA TYR A 165 37.95 2.51 -15.39
C TYR A 165 37.67 3.20 -14.05
N ARG A 166 36.39 3.27 -13.67
CA ARG A 166 35.98 3.72 -12.33
C ARG A 166 36.27 2.63 -11.33
N THR A 167 36.75 3.01 -10.13
CA THR A 167 36.91 2.06 -9.04
C THR A 167 35.60 1.38 -8.69
N HIS A 168 35.61 0.06 -8.58
CA HIS A 168 34.44 -0.74 -8.22
C HIS A 168 34.63 -1.37 -6.84
N TYR A 169 33.55 -1.43 -6.06
CA TYR A 169 33.52 -2.06 -4.74
C TYR A 169 32.39 -3.09 -4.66
N SER A 170 32.69 -4.26 -4.11
CA SER A 170 31.70 -5.32 -3.85
C SER A 170 31.91 -5.91 -2.46
N SER A 171 30.87 -6.05 -1.68
CA SER A 171 30.90 -6.62 -0.32
C SER A 171 30.40 -8.06 -0.31
N TYR A 172 31.04 -8.91 0.46
CA TYR A 172 30.72 -10.32 0.61
C TYR A 172 30.66 -10.74 2.07
N SER A 173 29.60 -11.46 2.44
CA SER A 173 29.50 -12.10 3.74
C SER A 173 30.30 -13.40 3.76
N LEU A 174 31.08 -13.61 4.81
CA LEU A 174 31.86 -14.82 5.04
C LEU A 174 31.11 -15.85 5.92
N ARG A 175 29.89 -15.55 6.30
CA ARG A 175 29.08 -16.38 7.21
C ARG A 175 28.77 -17.77 6.64
N TYR A 176 28.79 -17.92 5.32
CA TYR A 176 28.42 -19.15 4.62
C TYR A 176 29.55 -19.74 3.79
N VAL A 177 30.80 -19.44 4.16
CA VAL A 177 31.99 -20.03 3.53
C VAL A 177 32.13 -21.46 4.02
N GLY A 178 31.73 -22.43 3.22
CA GLY A 178 31.70 -23.84 3.53
C GLY A 178 33.08 -24.54 3.48
N LYS A 179 33.07 -25.86 3.36
CA LYS A 179 34.27 -26.74 3.30
C LYS A 179 35.12 -26.52 2.06
N THR A 180 34.58 -25.90 1.02
CA THR A 180 35.31 -25.68 -0.23
C THR A 180 36.39 -24.64 -0.05
N GLN A 181 37.60 -24.96 -0.46
CA GLN A 181 38.74 -24.06 -0.39
C GLN A 181 38.60 -22.87 -1.39
N PHE A 182 37.77 -23.00 -2.41
CA PHE A 182 37.57 -22.01 -3.45
C PHE A 182 36.09 -21.59 -3.52
N HIS A 183 35.84 -20.27 -3.40
CA HIS A 183 34.52 -19.67 -3.48
C HIS A 183 34.39 -18.82 -4.72
N ARG A 184 33.56 -19.22 -5.63
CA ARG A 184 33.27 -18.40 -6.80
C ARG A 184 32.27 -17.32 -6.42
N VAL A 185 32.71 -16.07 -6.48
CA VAL A 185 31.84 -14.88 -6.38
C VAL A 185 31.36 -14.46 -7.77
N PRO A 186 30.22 -13.76 -7.89
CA PRO A 186 29.71 -13.29 -9.18
C PRO A 186 30.76 -12.50 -9.95
N ASP A 187 30.69 -12.53 -11.28
CA ASP A 187 31.54 -11.72 -12.15
C ASP A 187 31.39 -10.23 -11.79
N LEU A 188 32.48 -9.51 -11.75
CA LEU A 188 32.55 -8.12 -11.31
C LEU A 188 32.67 -7.21 -12.53
N PHE A 189 31.71 -6.31 -12.67
CA PHE A 189 31.60 -5.42 -13.82
C PHE A 189 32.16 -4.04 -13.47
N ILE A 190 33.10 -3.53 -14.25
CA ILE A 190 33.69 -2.20 -14.05
C ILE A 190 33.40 -1.28 -15.24
N LYS A 191 33.10 -0.01 -14.93
CA LYS A 191 32.73 1.02 -15.92
C LYS A 191 33.92 1.84 -16.35
N LYS A 192 34.04 2.10 -17.67
CA LYS A 192 35.09 3.01 -18.21
C LYS A 192 34.90 4.44 -17.66
N ARG A 193 36.02 5.12 -17.46
CA ARG A 193 36.02 6.57 -17.20
C ARG A 193 35.81 7.30 -18.52
N ASN A 194 34.90 8.27 -18.57
CA ASN A 194 34.80 9.17 -19.72
C ASN A 194 35.92 10.21 -19.63
N THR A 195 36.86 10.17 -20.59
CA THR A 195 38.09 10.97 -20.63
C THR A 195 37.90 12.41 -21.09
N LEU A 196 36.68 12.98 -21.13
CA LEU A 196 36.47 14.30 -21.72
C LEU A 196 36.35 15.46 -20.74
N THR A 197 36.56 15.28 -19.43
CA THR A 197 36.44 16.39 -18.48
C THR A 197 37.39 16.28 -17.27
N GLU A 198 38.70 16.18 -17.50
CA GLU A 198 39.68 16.43 -16.42
C GLU A 198 40.85 17.25 -16.96
N ARG A 199 40.65 18.55 -17.04
CA ARG A 199 41.78 19.52 -17.06
C ARG A 199 41.59 20.50 -15.91
N THR A 200 42.67 20.64 -15.17
CA THR A 200 43.00 21.53 -14.04
C THR A 200 42.58 21.06 -12.66
N LEU A 201 43.58 20.54 -12.00
CA LEU A 201 43.61 20.33 -10.56
C LEU A 201 44.67 21.22 -9.95
N GLU A 202 44.29 22.08 -9.06
CA GLU A 202 45.12 22.49 -7.93
C GLU A 202 44.27 22.30 -6.66
N GLU A 203 44.87 21.63 -5.68
CA GLU A 203 44.40 21.25 -4.35
C GLU A 203 43.60 19.95 -4.24
N LEU A 204 44.30 18.90 -3.95
CA LEU A 204 43.81 17.57 -3.61
C LEU A 204 43.34 17.55 -2.14
N THR A 205 42.09 17.90 -1.92
CA THR A 205 41.40 17.41 -0.73
C THR A 205 40.86 16.03 -1.07
N VAL A 206 41.41 14.96 -0.47
CA VAL A 206 40.94 13.59 -0.64
C VAL A 206 39.54 13.45 0.04
N THR A 207 38.51 13.84 -0.65
CA THR A 207 37.15 13.44 -0.33
C THR A 207 36.97 12.03 -0.91
N ALA A 208 37.09 11.03 -0.03
CA ALA A 208 36.74 9.68 -0.38
C ALA A 208 35.27 9.68 -0.88
N THR A 209 35.07 9.35 -2.16
CA THR A 209 33.72 9.30 -2.76
C THR A 209 32.94 8.23 -2.02
N LYS A 210 32.02 8.63 -1.15
CA LYS A 210 31.20 7.71 -0.38
C LYS A 210 30.37 6.86 -1.34
N VAL A 211 30.41 5.55 -1.18
CA VAL A 211 29.65 4.61 -1.99
C VAL A 211 28.17 4.78 -1.67
N LYS A 212 27.36 5.10 -2.70
CA LYS A 212 25.91 5.35 -2.50
C LYS A 212 25.14 4.11 -2.06
N MET A 213 25.51 2.93 -2.58
CA MET A 213 24.78 1.70 -2.37
C MET A 213 25.73 0.49 -2.44
N TYR A 214 25.56 -0.45 -1.54
CA TYR A 214 26.31 -1.71 -1.53
C TYR A 214 25.51 -2.83 -0.89
N TYR A 215 25.91 -4.07 -1.17
CA TYR A 215 25.32 -5.24 -0.54
C TYR A 215 26.16 -5.72 0.63
N LYS A 216 25.51 -5.94 1.79
CA LYS A 216 26.10 -6.57 2.97
C LYS A 216 25.36 -7.89 3.23
N GLY A 217 25.89 -9.02 2.71
CA GLY A 217 25.15 -10.27 2.67
C GLY A 217 23.88 -10.15 1.83
N ASP A 218 22.75 -10.55 2.39
CA ASP A 218 21.42 -10.45 1.75
C ASP A 218 20.76 -9.06 1.90
N THR A 219 21.45 -8.12 2.53
CA THR A 219 20.95 -6.78 2.80
C THR A 219 21.51 -5.77 1.79
N LEU A 220 20.64 -5.07 1.10
CA LEU A 220 20.98 -3.90 0.32
C LEU A 220 21.10 -2.68 1.24
N VAL A 221 22.24 -2.02 1.24
CA VAL A 221 22.53 -0.87 2.11
C VAL A 221 22.74 0.38 1.25
N TYR A 222 21.99 1.43 1.54
CA TYR A 222 22.19 2.76 1.00
C TYR A 222 22.83 3.64 2.06
N ASN A 223 23.91 4.33 1.70
CA ASN A 223 24.59 5.27 2.59
C ASN A 223 23.98 6.67 2.41
N ALA A 224 23.24 7.14 3.40
CA ALA A 224 22.55 8.42 3.32
C ALA A 224 23.49 9.61 3.09
N ASP A 225 24.70 9.58 3.67
CA ASP A 225 25.69 10.65 3.51
C ASP A 225 26.32 10.73 2.11
N ALA A 226 26.02 9.80 1.24
CA ALA A 226 26.52 9.79 -0.15
C ALA A 226 25.56 10.49 -1.13
N PHE A 227 24.40 10.95 -0.67
CA PHE A 227 23.42 11.68 -1.45
C PHE A 227 23.50 13.18 -1.15
N ASN A 228 23.51 13.99 -2.20
CA ASN A 228 23.48 15.44 -2.08
C ASN A 228 22.01 15.89 -2.11
N LEU A 229 21.48 16.20 -0.96
CA LEU A 229 20.12 16.68 -0.80
C LEU A 229 20.12 18.12 -0.33
N ALA A 230 19.08 18.85 -0.71
CA ALA A 230 18.88 20.20 -0.23
C ALA A 230 18.72 20.22 1.30
N ASN A 231 19.15 21.31 1.91
CA ASN A 231 18.92 21.50 3.33
C ASN A 231 17.41 21.57 3.60
N GLY A 232 16.94 20.75 4.53
CA GLY A 232 15.52 20.67 4.82
C GLY A 232 14.81 19.47 4.21
N SER A 233 15.51 18.70 3.38
CA SER A 233 14.99 17.45 2.82
C SER A 233 14.66 16.42 3.90
N MET A 234 13.62 15.66 3.66
CA MET A 234 13.16 14.58 4.53
C MET A 234 13.54 13.21 3.98
N LEU A 235 13.09 12.16 4.63
CA LEU A 235 13.41 10.80 4.25
C LEU A 235 12.87 10.43 2.86
N ASP A 236 11.72 10.96 2.47
CA ASP A 236 11.13 10.73 1.15
C ASP A 236 12.02 11.26 0.02
N ASP A 237 12.63 12.44 0.18
CA ASP A 237 13.59 12.97 -0.79
C ASP A 237 14.83 12.08 -0.94
N LEU A 238 15.32 11.56 0.20
CA LEU A 238 16.43 10.60 0.17
C LEU A 238 16.04 9.33 -0.58
N ILE A 239 14.87 8.80 -0.29
CA ILE A 239 14.37 7.56 -0.92
C ILE A 239 14.17 7.74 -2.42
N ARG A 240 13.66 8.90 -2.87
CA ARG A 240 13.48 9.20 -4.30
C ARG A 240 14.77 9.23 -5.08
N GLN A 241 15.88 9.68 -4.44
CA GLN A 241 17.19 9.70 -5.08
C GLN A 241 17.93 8.36 -5.03
N MET A 242 17.44 7.37 -4.29
CA MET A 242 18.07 6.07 -4.18
C MET A 242 17.94 5.26 -5.47
N PRO A 243 19.05 4.75 -6.04
CA PRO A 243 19.01 3.95 -7.24
C PRO A 243 18.16 2.69 -7.08
N GLY A 244 17.25 2.44 -8.03
CA GLY A 244 16.37 1.26 -8.02
C GLY A 244 15.22 1.33 -7.02
N VAL A 245 14.99 2.49 -6.41
CA VAL A 245 13.86 2.72 -5.50
C VAL A 245 12.83 3.60 -6.17
N GLU A 246 11.57 3.24 -6.04
CA GLU A 246 10.41 4.00 -6.48
C GLU A 246 9.51 4.27 -5.28
N LEU A 247 9.13 5.54 -5.10
CA LEU A 247 8.14 5.98 -4.13
C LEU A 247 6.93 6.48 -4.89
N ASN A 248 5.80 5.78 -4.78
CA ASN A 248 4.57 6.16 -5.47
C ASN A 248 3.80 7.26 -4.71
N ARG A 249 2.70 7.74 -5.32
CA ARG A 249 1.84 8.79 -4.74
C ARG A 249 1.14 8.37 -3.44
N GLN A 250 0.97 7.09 -3.22
CA GLN A 250 0.35 6.52 -2.03
C GLN A 250 1.36 6.29 -0.90
N GLY A 251 2.63 6.71 -1.06
CA GLY A 251 3.70 6.48 -0.09
C GLY A 251 4.20 5.04 -0.05
N GLU A 252 3.86 4.24 -1.03
CA GLU A 252 4.36 2.89 -1.15
C GLU A 252 5.74 2.90 -1.79
N ILE A 253 6.65 2.16 -1.19
CA ILE A 253 8.03 2.06 -1.60
C ILE A 253 8.24 0.76 -2.36
N PHE A 254 8.85 0.85 -3.53
CA PHE A 254 9.26 -0.32 -4.30
C PHE A 254 10.77 -0.28 -4.48
N VAL A 255 11.45 -1.37 -4.17
CA VAL A 255 12.89 -1.52 -4.39
C VAL A 255 13.11 -2.60 -5.42
N ASN A 256 13.74 -2.23 -6.55
CA ASN A 256 13.91 -3.11 -7.71
C ASN A 256 12.57 -3.73 -8.17
N GLY A 257 11.48 -2.96 -8.12
CA GLY A 257 10.12 -3.37 -8.51
C GLY A 257 9.42 -4.30 -7.52
N ARG A 258 9.99 -4.56 -6.33
CA ARG A 258 9.33 -5.28 -5.24
C ARG A 258 8.84 -4.30 -4.18
N LYS A 259 7.58 -4.40 -3.82
CA LYS A 259 6.97 -3.58 -2.76
C LYS A 259 7.64 -3.86 -1.42
N VAL A 260 7.99 -2.81 -0.71
CA VAL A 260 8.40 -2.84 0.69
C VAL A 260 7.14 -2.97 1.54
N GLU A 261 7.07 -4.02 2.34
CA GLU A 261 5.88 -4.30 3.17
C GLU A 261 5.89 -3.43 4.44
N ASN A 262 7.07 -3.26 5.05
CA ASN A 262 7.22 -2.48 6.28
C ASN A 262 8.41 -1.51 6.20
N LEU A 263 8.17 -0.27 6.64
CA LEU A 263 9.21 0.74 6.84
C LEU A 263 9.56 0.81 8.33
N LEU A 264 10.78 0.47 8.67
CA LEU A 264 11.26 0.36 10.04
C LEU A 264 12.18 1.53 10.41
N LEU A 265 12.21 1.88 11.67
CA LEU A 265 13.17 2.82 12.26
C LEU A 265 14.02 2.09 13.30
N ASN A 266 15.34 1.94 13.01
CA ASN A 266 16.26 1.17 13.83
C ASN A 266 15.73 -0.26 14.15
N GLY A 267 15.18 -0.94 13.15
CA GLY A 267 14.65 -2.30 13.25
C GLY A 267 13.27 -2.43 13.89
N LYS A 268 12.58 -1.33 14.21
CA LYS A 268 11.25 -1.34 14.85
C LYS A 268 10.21 -0.66 14.00
N ASP A 269 8.98 -1.17 13.98
CA ASP A 269 7.83 -0.54 13.32
C ASP A 269 7.64 0.91 13.79
N PHE A 270 7.22 1.77 12.87
CA PHE A 270 6.92 3.16 13.15
C PHE A 270 5.54 3.52 12.60
N PHE A 271 4.61 3.88 13.47
CA PHE A 271 3.20 4.11 13.15
C PHE A 271 2.62 3.03 12.23
N LYS A 272 2.72 1.78 12.67
CA LYS A 272 2.36 0.52 12.01
C LYS A 272 1.48 0.72 10.76
N GLY A 273 2.10 0.63 9.57
CA GLY A 273 1.42 0.77 8.27
C GLY A 273 1.25 2.20 7.74
N ASN A 274 1.59 3.24 8.51
CA ASN A 274 1.56 4.61 8.01
C ASN A 274 2.97 5.12 7.70
N HIS A 275 3.49 4.70 6.55
CA HIS A 275 4.84 5.07 6.10
C HIS A 275 5.01 6.58 5.90
N HIS A 276 3.93 7.30 5.53
CA HIS A 276 3.96 8.74 5.29
C HIS A 276 4.49 9.52 6.48
N ILE A 277 4.15 9.11 7.72
CA ILE A 277 4.61 9.82 8.91
C ILE A 277 6.13 9.85 8.98
N MET A 278 6.80 8.74 8.70
CA MET A 278 8.25 8.68 8.70
C MET A 278 8.86 9.38 7.48
N LEU A 279 8.31 9.11 6.30
CA LEU A 279 8.81 9.65 5.04
C LEU A 279 8.87 11.18 5.05
N GLU A 280 7.81 11.79 5.53
CA GLU A 280 7.60 13.24 5.44
C GLU A 280 8.13 14.03 6.64
N ASN A 281 8.51 13.36 7.74
CA ASN A 281 8.89 14.04 8.97
C ASN A 281 10.29 13.69 9.47
N LEU A 282 10.91 12.60 9.03
CA LEU A 282 12.25 12.23 9.44
C LEU A 282 13.28 12.95 8.58
N PRO A 283 14.09 13.87 9.14
CA PRO A 283 15.09 14.60 8.38
C PRO A 283 16.19 13.66 7.85
N TYR A 284 16.53 13.76 6.56
CA TYR A 284 17.52 12.88 5.92
C TYR A 284 18.89 12.92 6.61
N TYR A 285 19.31 14.08 7.12
CA TYR A 285 20.61 14.25 7.77
C TYR A 285 20.76 13.42 9.05
N THR A 286 19.67 12.97 9.64
CA THR A 286 19.67 12.08 10.81
C THR A 286 19.91 10.61 10.45
N VAL A 287 19.75 10.26 9.19
CA VAL A 287 19.88 8.91 8.68
C VAL A 287 21.35 8.60 8.39
N GLN A 288 21.84 7.47 8.88
CA GLN A 288 23.14 6.92 8.56
C GLN A 288 23.08 6.03 7.31
N ASN A 289 22.22 5.04 7.36
CA ASN A 289 22.04 4.05 6.30
C ASN A 289 20.55 3.68 6.18
N ILE A 290 20.16 3.30 4.98
CA ILE A 290 18.89 2.62 4.74
C ILE A 290 19.20 1.20 4.30
N LYS A 291 18.65 0.21 5.01
CA LYS A 291 18.85 -1.21 4.74
C LYS A 291 17.58 -1.82 4.17
N VAL A 292 17.70 -2.60 3.13
CA VAL A 292 16.57 -3.32 2.53
C VAL A 292 16.89 -4.81 2.55
N TYR A 293 16.03 -5.60 3.19
CA TYR A 293 16.25 -7.03 3.39
C TYR A 293 14.93 -7.78 3.63
N GLU A 294 15.01 -9.11 3.55
CA GLU A 294 13.90 -9.98 3.95
C GLU A 294 13.99 -10.28 5.45
N GLN A 295 12.97 -9.89 6.20
CA GLN A 295 12.87 -10.11 7.64
C GLN A 295 11.81 -11.17 7.94
N THR A 296 12.16 -12.15 8.77
CA THR A 296 11.16 -13.03 9.37
C THR A 296 10.34 -12.22 10.38
N THR A 297 9.03 -12.38 10.35
CA THR A 297 8.13 -11.64 11.26
C THR A 297 8.46 -11.97 12.71
N GLU A 298 8.24 -11.02 13.63
CA GLU A 298 8.50 -11.24 15.07
C GLU A 298 7.75 -12.47 15.60
N LYS A 299 6.52 -12.70 15.14
CA LYS A 299 5.71 -13.88 15.47
C LYS A 299 6.37 -15.16 15.03
N ALA A 300 6.84 -15.21 13.78
CA ALA A 300 7.51 -16.40 13.24
C ALA A 300 8.83 -16.70 13.96
N VAL A 301 9.60 -15.66 14.29
CA VAL A 301 10.83 -15.82 15.11
C VAL A 301 10.51 -16.37 16.50
N ALA A 302 9.49 -15.83 17.16
CA ALA A 302 9.07 -16.27 18.50
C ALA A 302 8.57 -17.72 18.52
N LEU A 303 7.96 -18.17 17.43
CA LEU A 303 7.41 -19.52 17.28
C LEU A 303 8.40 -20.51 16.64
N GLY A 304 9.56 -20.04 16.17
CA GLY A 304 10.50 -20.89 15.41
C GLY A 304 9.92 -21.35 14.05
N ASP A 305 9.06 -20.55 13.43
CA ASP A 305 8.42 -20.88 12.15
C ASP A 305 9.36 -20.59 10.97
N GLU A 306 10.14 -21.59 10.60
CA GLU A 306 11.06 -21.50 9.46
C GLU A 306 10.34 -21.44 8.10
N SER A 307 9.09 -21.90 8.06
CA SER A 307 8.24 -21.90 6.86
C SER A 307 7.48 -20.58 6.66
N ALA A 308 7.60 -19.63 7.60
CA ALA A 308 6.93 -18.35 7.51
C ALA A 308 7.44 -17.54 6.32
N ARG A 309 6.51 -16.90 5.64
CA ARG A 309 6.84 -15.90 4.64
C ARG A 309 7.61 -14.76 5.29
N LYS A 310 8.70 -14.36 4.67
CA LYS A 310 9.50 -13.21 5.11
C LYS A 310 8.96 -11.93 4.51
N ASP A 311 8.85 -10.91 5.33
CA ASP A 311 8.49 -9.57 4.89
C ASP A 311 9.70 -8.89 4.23
N TYR A 312 9.49 -8.21 3.13
CA TYR A 312 10.49 -7.37 2.50
C TYR A 312 10.45 -5.98 3.13
N VAL A 313 11.46 -5.65 3.91
CA VAL A 313 11.47 -4.46 4.77
C VAL A 313 12.54 -3.46 4.35
N MET A 314 12.24 -2.19 4.58
CA MET A 314 13.20 -1.08 4.51
C MET A 314 13.42 -0.56 5.92
N ASP A 315 14.64 -0.64 6.43
CA ASP A 315 15.02 -0.24 7.78
C ASP A 315 15.91 1.00 7.74
N VAL A 316 15.40 2.08 8.27
CA VAL A 316 16.09 3.37 8.38
C VAL A 316 16.92 3.39 9.64
N ILE A 317 18.23 3.37 9.48
CA ILE A 317 19.18 3.39 10.59
C ILE A 317 19.64 4.82 10.85
N LEU A 318 19.38 5.32 12.02
CA LEU A 318 19.83 6.64 12.45
C LEU A 318 21.31 6.66 12.81
N LYS A 319 21.96 7.80 12.62
CA LYS A 319 23.31 8.07 13.13
C LYS A 319 23.31 7.91 14.65
N LYS A 320 24.42 7.46 15.22
CA LYS A 320 24.57 7.23 16.67
C LYS A 320 24.16 8.44 17.51
N GLU A 321 24.44 9.62 17.02
CA GLU A 321 24.10 10.90 17.66
C GLU A 321 22.59 11.17 17.68
N TYR A 322 21.81 10.57 16.77
CA TYR A 322 20.35 10.66 16.71
C TYR A 322 19.64 9.37 17.14
N SER A 323 20.38 8.32 17.51
CA SER A 323 19.81 7.04 17.93
C SER A 323 19.28 7.01 19.36
N LYS A 324 19.61 7.99 20.18
CA LYS A 324 19.08 8.24 21.54
C LYS A 324 18.96 9.74 21.73
N GLY A 325 17.77 10.24 22.10
CA GLY A 325 17.59 11.66 22.35
C GLY A 325 16.21 12.17 21.98
N TYR A 326 16.22 13.45 21.61
CA TYR A 326 15.02 14.18 21.22
C TYR A 326 15.25 14.84 19.88
N MET A 327 14.25 14.80 19.02
CA MET A 327 14.19 15.64 17.83
C MET A 327 12.80 16.25 17.71
N ALA A 328 12.73 17.45 17.18
CA ALA A 328 11.47 18.10 16.88
C ALA A 328 11.61 19.01 15.65
N ASN A 329 10.59 19.03 14.83
CA ASN A 329 10.43 19.96 13.73
C ASN A 329 9.11 20.70 13.93
N VAL A 330 9.16 22.02 13.81
CA VAL A 330 7.97 22.87 13.87
C VAL A 330 7.97 23.74 12.64
N GLU A 331 6.84 23.81 11.95
CA GLU A 331 6.64 24.68 10.80
C GLU A 331 5.34 25.44 10.96
N ALA A 332 5.37 26.73 10.59
CA ALA A 332 4.17 27.57 10.55
C ALA A 332 4.22 28.46 9.32
N GLY A 333 3.07 28.74 8.75
CA GLY A 333 2.96 29.61 7.58
C GLY A 333 1.57 30.18 7.40
N GLY A 334 1.53 31.29 6.69
CA GLY A 334 0.30 31.98 6.30
C GLY A 334 0.41 32.55 4.88
N GLY A 335 -0.73 32.76 4.26
CA GLY A 335 -0.74 33.21 2.87
C GLY A 335 -2.05 33.90 2.46
N THR A 336 -2.15 34.16 1.17
CA THR A 336 -3.37 34.71 0.55
C THR A 336 -4.53 33.73 0.66
N GLU A 337 -5.76 34.15 0.35
CA GLU A 337 -6.96 33.32 0.39
C GLU A 337 -7.19 32.65 1.77
N LYS A 338 -6.77 33.33 2.85
CA LYS A 338 -6.81 32.79 4.21
C LYS A 338 -6.08 31.43 4.35
N SER A 339 -5.09 31.18 3.51
CA SER A 339 -4.30 29.95 3.53
C SER A 339 -3.41 29.91 4.76
N TYR A 340 -3.35 28.78 5.43
CA TYR A 340 -2.47 28.57 6.57
C TYR A 340 -1.95 27.14 6.65
N LEU A 341 -0.79 26.99 7.30
CA LEU A 341 -0.14 25.73 7.58
C LEU A 341 0.53 25.79 8.94
N ALA A 342 0.32 24.79 9.77
CA ALA A 342 1.10 24.55 10.98
C ALA A 342 1.41 23.07 11.11
N ARG A 343 2.64 22.71 11.48
CA ARG A 343 3.07 21.33 11.65
C ARG A 343 4.00 21.20 12.85
N LEU A 344 3.86 20.07 13.53
CA LEU A 344 4.70 19.66 14.65
C LEU A 344 5.06 18.19 14.46
N PHE A 345 6.33 17.89 14.53
CA PHE A 345 6.83 16.52 14.68
C PHE A 345 7.79 16.49 15.86
N GLY A 346 7.54 15.60 16.82
CA GLY A 346 8.40 15.36 17.97
C GLY A 346 8.69 13.89 18.13
N LEU A 347 9.96 13.54 18.33
CA LEU A 347 10.40 12.16 18.54
C LEU A 347 11.36 12.10 19.72
N ARG A 348 11.03 11.27 20.70
CA ARG A 348 11.93 10.86 21.79
C ARG A 348 12.13 9.37 21.71
N PHE A 349 13.36 8.89 21.78
CA PHE A 349 13.63 7.46 21.76
C PHE A 349 14.78 7.07 22.66
N THR A 350 14.66 5.86 23.20
CA THR A 350 15.62 5.13 24.01
C THR A 350 15.78 3.72 23.43
N ASP A 351 16.61 2.90 24.07
CA ASP A 351 16.80 1.50 23.63
C ASP A 351 15.50 0.66 23.68
N VAL A 352 14.59 0.99 24.61
CA VAL A 352 13.39 0.19 24.89
C VAL A 352 12.08 0.93 24.66
N SER A 353 12.13 2.25 24.46
CA SER A 353 10.92 3.05 24.30
C SER A 353 11.05 4.13 23.25
N ARG A 354 9.94 4.47 22.62
CA ARG A 354 9.82 5.56 21.67
C ARG A 354 8.49 6.27 21.89
N LEU A 355 8.56 7.60 21.99
CA LEU A 355 7.40 8.47 21.95
C LEU A 355 7.51 9.33 20.72
N ALA A 356 6.52 9.24 19.84
CA ALA A 356 6.37 10.11 18.69
C ALA A 356 5.10 10.95 18.83
N VAL A 357 5.19 12.24 18.54
CA VAL A 357 4.05 13.15 18.53
C VAL A 357 4.03 13.87 17.18
N VAL A 358 2.88 13.85 16.54
CA VAL A 358 2.65 14.49 15.25
C VAL A 358 1.45 15.40 15.36
N GLY A 359 1.63 16.66 14.97
CA GLY A 359 0.55 17.64 14.90
C GLY A 359 0.53 18.30 13.52
N GLY A 360 -0.66 18.63 13.05
CA GLY A 360 -0.80 19.35 11.80
C GLY A 360 -2.12 20.10 11.74
N ALA A 361 -2.06 21.31 11.16
CA ALA A 361 -3.25 22.11 10.88
C ALA A 361 -3.04 22.84 9.55
N ASN A 362 -3.96 22.68 8.60
CA ASN A 362 -3.92 23.40 7.33
C ASN A 362 -5.30 23.40 6.66
N ASN A 363 -5.48 24.32 5.73
CA ASN A 363 -6.67 24.40 4.86
C ASN A 363 -6.30 24.32 3.36
N LEU A 364 -5.25 23.58 3.05
CA LEU A 364 -4.63 23.48 1.74
C LEU A 364 -4.79 22.10 1.12
N ASN A 365 -5.71 21.26 1.64
CA ASN A 365 -5.89 19.85 1.28
C ASN A 365 -4.63 19.01 1.46
N MET A 366 -3.64 19.51 2.19
CA MET A 366 -2.39 18.78 2.42
C MET A 366 -2.60 17.67 3.43
N SER A 367 -1.90 16.56 3.28
CA SER A 367 -1.82 15.60 4.36
C SER A 367 -1.16 16.28 5.56
N SER A 368 -1.61 15.97 6.76
CA SER A 368 -1.10 16.61 7.98
C SER A 368 0.37 16.32 8.24
N TYR A 369 0.97 15.45 7.45
CA TYR A 369 2.31 14.90 7.64
C TYR A 369 3.32 15.34 6.59
N SER A 370 2.90 16.00 5.48
CA SER A 370 3.82 16.39 4.41
C SER A 370 4.61 17.65 4.76
N PHE A 371 5.93 17.55 4.78
CA PHE A 371 6.85 18.66 4.99
C PHE A 371 7.46 19.21 3.69
N ASN A 372 7.37 18.46 2.61
CA ASN A 372 7.97 18.84 1.34
C ASN A 372 7.01 19.53 0.42
N GLY A 373 7.48 20.62 -0.16
CA GLY A 373 6.72 21.48 -1.05
C GLY A 373 6.36 20.87 -2.41
N ASN A 374 6.62 19.59 -2.63
CA ASN A 374 6.18 18.88 -3.83
C ASN A 374 4.68 18.56 -3.73
N TYR A 375 3.88 19.59 -3.82
CA TYR A 375 2.42 19.59 -3.63
C TYR A 375 1.66 18.77 -4.65
N HIS A 376 2.28 18.37 -5.74
CA HIS A 376 1.62 17.72 -6.86
C HIS A 376 1.29 16.24 -6.66
N TYR A 377 1.83 15.61 -5.62
CA TYR A 377 1.74 14.15 -5.50
C TYR A 377 0.64 13.64 -4.57
N TYR A 378 0.12 14.46 -3.63
CA TYR A 378 -0.74 13.95 -2.56
C TYR A 378 -2.02 14.72 -2.31
N ASN A 379 -2.24 15.84 -2.98
CA ASN A 379 -3.37 16.69 -2.68
C ASN A 379 -4.35 16.71 -3.84
N SER A 380 -5.55 16.21 -3.62
CA SER A 380 -6.68 16.60 -4.44
C SER A 380 -6.86 18.11 -4.29
N ARG A 381 -6.94 18.83 -5.38
CA ARG A 381 -7.32 20.24 -5.36
C ARG A 381 -8.83 20.43 -5.28
N ASP A 382 -9.59 19.34 -5.25
CA ASP A 382 -11.05 19.34 -5.18
C ASP A 382 -11.53 19.79 -3.81
N GLY A 383 -12.34 20.82 -3.79
CA GLY A 383 -12.84 21.42 -2.58
C GLY A 383 -11.77 22.11 -1.75
N ARG A 384 -12.14 22.56 -0.58
CA ARG A 384 -11.25 23.08 0.46
C ARG A 384 -11.44 22.31 1.75
N THR A 385 -10.39 21.77 2.31
CA THR A 385 -10.46 21.02 3.57
C THR A 385 -9.61 21.71 4.63
N ASP A 386 -10.27 22.22 5.68
CA ASP A 386 -9.62 22.63 6.91
C ASP A 386 -9.41 21.38 7.77
N LYS A 387 -8.17 21.01 7.99
CA LYS A 387 -7.78 19.78 8.68
C LYS A 387 -6.85 20.08 9.84
N GLN A 388 -7.20 19.56 11.01
CA GLN A 388 -6.39 19.61 12.21
C GLN A 388 -6.21 18.19 12.73
N LEU A 389 -5.00 17.81 13.05
CA LEU A 389 -4.66 16.48 13.54
C LEU A 389 -3.65 16.58 14.67
N LEU A 390 -3.84 15.79 15.69
CA LEU A 390 -2.85 15.49 16.72
C LEU A 390 -2.80 13.97 16.91
N ALA A 391 -1.64 13.38 16.74
CA ALA A 391 -1.42 11.97 16.97
C ALA A 391 -0.20 11.75 17.86
N ALA A 392 -0.25 10.75 18.72
CA ALA A 392 0.86 10.33 19.55
C ALA A 392 0.95 8.81 19.56
N GLU A 393 2.17 8.29 19.44
CA GLU A 393 2.46 6.87 19.56
C GLU A 393 3.50 6.66 20.66
N LEU A 394 3.17 5.82 21.64
CA LEU A 394 4.09 5.33 22.64
C LEU A 394 4.37 3.84 22.38
N LEU A 395 5.59 3.54 21.95
CA LEU A 395 6.09 2.18 21.82
C LEU A 395 6.98 1.87 23.00
N THR A 396 6.73 0.74 23.67
CA THR A 396 7.68 0.09 24.57
C THR A 396 7.92 -1.33 24.06
N ASP A 397 9.19 -1.71 23.89
CA ASP A 397 9.55 -2.98 23.29
C ASP A 397 10.81 -3.53 23.98
N ASN A 398 10.64 -4.63 24.66
CA ASN A 398 11.72 -5.39 25.25
C ASN A 398 11.72 -6.84 24.73
N LYS A 399 12.64 -7.67 25.22
CA LYS A 399 12.77 -9.04 24.73
C LYS A 399 11.50 -9.91 24.89
N ARG A 400 10.65 -9.59 25.87
CA ARG A 400 9.46 -10.40 26.22
C ARG A 400 8.15 -9.73 25.84
N ASN A 401 8.10 -8.41 25.96
CA ASN A 401 6.86 -7.63 25.86
C ASN A 401 7.03 -6.50 24.87
N LYS A 402 6.01 -6.28 24.06
CA LYS A 402 5.87 -5.10 23.20
C LYS A 402 4.51 -4.47 23.46
N ASN A 403 4.47 -3.17 23.64
CA ASN A 403 3.22 -2.42 23.75
C ASN A 403 3.29 -1.20 22.83
N VAL A 404 2.24 -0.99 22.07
CA VAL A 404 2.07 0.16 21.18
C VAL A 404 0.75 0.81 21.53
N LEU A 405 0.82 2.00 22.13
CA LEU A 405 -0.34 2.84 22.41
C LEU A 405 -0.36 3.99 21.42
N THR A 406 -1.44 4.13 20.69
CA THR A 406 -1.65 5.22 19.73
C THR A 406 -2.90 6.02 20.12
N LEU A 407 -2.74 7.33 20.17
CA LEU A 407 -3.83 8.30 20.32
C LEU A 407 -3.90 9.13 19.05
N GLN A 408 -5.09 9.34 18.50
CA GLN A 408 -5.34 10.25 17.41
C GLN A 408 -6.57 11.10 17.69
N LEU A 409 -6.44 12.39 17.48
CA LEU A 409 -7.51 13.38 17.54
C LEU A 409 -7.51 14.13 16.21
N ASP A 410 -8.64 14.18 15.55
CA ASP A 410 -8.77 14.88 14.28
C ASP A 410 -10.03 15.75 14.22
N ARG A 411 -9.87 16.89 13.57
CA ARG A 411 -10.96 17.75 13.15
C ARG A 411 -10.79 18.03 11.66
N ILE A 412 -11.79 17.65 10.89
CA ILE A 412 -11.77 17.80 9.42
C ILE A 412 -13.03 18.55 9.02
N ARG A 413 -12.86 19.65 8.29
CA ARG A 413 -13.95 20.44 7.72
C ARG A 413 -13.76 20.54 6.23
N PRO A 414 -14.24 19.56 5.47
CA PRO A 414 -14.29 19.66 4.01
C PRO A 414 -15.42 20.58 3.56
N GLU A 415 -15.11 21.45 2.61
CA GLU A 415 -16.03 22.23 1.82
C GLU A 415 -15.89 21.75 0.38
N GLN A 416 -16.85 21.02 -0.10
CA GLN A 416 -16.83 20.39 -1.41
C GLN A 416 -17.99 20.91 -2.25
N GLY A 417 -17.75 21.01 -3.54
CA GLY A 417 -18.79 21.35 -4.47
C GLY A 417 -18.50 20.71 -5.82
N CYS A 418 -19.55 20.32 -6.49
CA CYS A 418 -19.48 19.89 -7.87
C CYS A 418 -20.68 20.37 -8.66
N ASP A 419 -20.41 20.64 -9.91
CA ASP A 419 -21.39 20.86 -10.94
C ASP A 419 -21.38 19.63 -11.83
N GLU A 420 -22.54 19.07 -12.12
CA GLU A 420 -22.67 17.84 -12.85
C GLU A 420 -23.61 18.02 -14.06
N PHE A 421 -23.20 17.50 -15.19
CA PHE A 421 -24.00 17.39 -16.40
C PHE A 421 -24.10 15.91 -16.73
N ALA A 422 -25.33 15.43 -16.95
CA ALA A 422 -25.52 14.03 -17.32
C ALA A 422 -26.48 13.91 -18.51
N GLU A 423 -26.17 12.95 -19.36
CA GLU A 423 -27.09 12.41 -20.36
C GLU A 423 -27.49 11.02 -19.90
N ILE A 424 -28.77 10.84 -19.68
CA ILE A 424 -29.35 9.59 -19.18
C ILE A 424 -30.08 8.93 -20.35
N TYR A 425 -29.69 7.71 -20.67
CA TYR A 425 -30.21 6.95 -21.79
C TYR A 425 -31.47 6.23 -21.40
N HIS A 426 -32.55 6.49 -22.16
CA HIS A 426 -33.77 5.72 -22.15
C HIS A 426 -33.86 4.86 -23.41
N ASN A 427 -34.97 4.15 -23.61
CA ASN A 427 -35.10 3.18 -24.70
C ASN A 427 -34.86 3.78 -26.10
N GLU A 428 -35.47 4.92 -26.41
CA GLU A 428 -35.40 5.59 -27.72
C GLU A 428 -34.99 7.06 -27.61
N THR A 429 -34.87 7.57 -26.41
CA THR A 429 -34.62 8.99 -26.12
C THR A 429 -33.54 9.12 -25.04
N SER A 430 -33.04 10.33 -24.86
CA SER A 430 -32.22 10.71 -23.72
C SER A 430 -32.87 11.87 -22.99
N THR A 431 -32.63 11.95 -21.68
CA THR A 431 -32.85 13.16 -20.90
C THR A 431 -31.54 13.76 -20.49
N PHE A 432 -31.53 15.05 -20.28
CA PHE A 432 -30.32 15.78 -19.87
C PHE A 432 -30.54 16.43 -18.52
N SER A 433 -29.61 16.27 -17.64
CA SER A 433 -29.69 16.90 -16.33
C SER A 433 -28.49 17.79 -16.05
N THR A 434 -28.76 18.86 -15.34
CA THR A 434 -27.76 19.77 -14.77
C THR A 434 -27.99 19.82 -13.27
N SER A 435 -26.98 19.54 -12.50
CA SER A 435 -27.07 19.63 -11.05
C SER A 435 -25.88 20.35 -10.44
N GLN A 436 -26.11 20.96 -9.31
CA GLN A 436 -25.08 21.57 -8.47
C GLN A 436 -25.21 21.04 -7.06
N ASN A 437 -24.13 20.51 -6.53
CA ASN A 437 -24.07 20.02 -5.17
C ASN A 437 -23.00 20.81 -4.40
N ARG A 438 -23.35 21.30 -3.21
CA ARG A 438 -22.45 22.01 -2.29
C ARG A 438 -22.58 21.40 -0.91
N ASN A 439 -21.50 20.82 -0.42
CA ASN A 439 -21.45 20.14 0.87
C ASN A 439 -20.39 20.78 1.78
N VAL A 440 -20.81 21.13 2.99
CA VAL A 440 -19.91 21.57 4.07
C VAL A 440 -20.08 20.64 5.25
N SER A 441 -19.04 19.92 5.55
CA SER A 441 -19.02 18.97 6.68
C SER A 441 -18.10 19.45 7.80
N ARG A 442 -18.37 18.98 9.02
CA ARG A 442 -17.48 19.12 10.18
C ARG A 442 -17.40 17.78 10.91
N ASN A 443 -16.24 17.18 10.88
CA ASN A 443 -15.98 15.90 11.51
C ASN A 443 -15.01 16.08 12.66
N LEU A 444 -15.35 15.55 13.83
CA LEU A 444 -14.49 15.46 14.99
C LEU A 444 -14.31 13.98 15.33
N GLY A 445 -13.07 13.52 15.29
CA GLY A 445 -12.71 12.13 15.58
C GLY A 445 -11.73 12.02 16.74
N ALA A 446 -11.92 10.98 17.55
CA ALA A 446 -10.95 10.55 18.54
C ALA A 446 -10.81 9.03 18.47
N THR A 447 -9.57 8.55 18.35
CA THR A 447 -9.26 7.12 18.31
C THR A 447 -8.14 6.82 19.28
N VAL A 448 -8.35 5.80 20.12
CA VAL A 448 -7.32 5.22 20.99
C VAL A 448 -7.15 3.77 20.59
N SER A 449 -5.93 3.35 20.32
CA SER A 449 -5.59 1.97 20.00
C SER A 449 -4.43 1.51 20.86
N ASN A 450 -4.56 0.35 21.47
CA ASN A 450 -3.49 -0.28 22.23
C ASN A 450 -3.26 -1.71 21.74
N THR A 451 -2.05 -2.01 21.30
CA THR A 451 -1.62 -3.36 20.93
C THR A 451 -0.58 -3.85 21.91
N TYR A 452 -0.86 -4.92 22.59
CA TYR A 452 0.03 -5.59 23.53
C TYR A 452 0.45 -6.97 22.98
N THR A 453 1.74 -7.26 23.02
CA THR A 453 2.31 -8.51 22.52
C THR A 453 3.20 -9.16 23.56
N LEU A 454 3.00 -10.43 23.83
CA LEU A 454 3.88 -11.32 24.61
C LEU A 454 4.63 -12.28 23.67
N LYS A 455 5.96 -12.36 23.83
CA LYS A 455 6.89 -13.10 22.97
C LYS A 455 7.61 -14.21 23.76
N MET A 456 6.90 -15.19 24.31
CA MET A 456 7.55 -16.22 25.17
C MET A 456 6.83 -17.54 25.08
N PRO A 457 7.51 -18.61 24.89
CA PRO A 457 7.42 -19.82 24.07
C PRO A 457 6.08 -19.98 23.30
N PHE A 458 5.29 -18.97 23.32
CA PHE A 458 4.05 -18.75 22.61
C PHE A 458 3.93 -17.27 22.25
N TRP A 459 3.06 -16.96 21.34
CA TRP A 459 2.72 -15.59 20.95
C TRP A 459 1.33 -15.26 21.44
N ILE A 460 1.19 -14.18 22.20
CA ILE A 460 -0.10 -13.57 22.48
C ILE A 460 -0.07 -12.13 21.99
N GLU A 461 -1.07 -11.76 21.23
CA GLU A 461 -1.28 -10.36 20.82
C GLU A 461 -2.71 -9.96 21.13
N GLY A 462 -2.86 -8.86 21.85
CA GLY A 462 -4.15 -8.26 22.15
C GLY A 462 -4.21 -6.85 21.55
N THR A 463 -5.30 -6.50 20.84
CA THR A 463 -5.52 -5.18 20.28
C THR A 463 -6.87 -4.67 20.74
N THR A 464 -6.85 -3.54 21.46
CA THR A 464 -8.04 -2.79 21.88
C THR A 464 -8.10 -1.51 21.06
N LYS A 465 -9.25 -1.20 20.48
CA LYS A 465 -9.47 0.04 19.76
C LYS A 465 -10.78 0.68 20.21
N LEU A 466 -10.71 1.96 20.54
CA LEU A 466 -11.86 2.79 20.89
C LEU A 466 -11.91 3.94 19.89
N HIS A 467 -13.10 4.26 19.40
CA HIS A 467 -13.28 5.43 18.54
C HIS A 467 -14.57 6.16 18.86
N ILE A 468 -14.51 7.46 18.76
CA ILE A 468 -15.66 8.37 18.90
C ILE A 468 -15.58 9.30 17.70
N ASN A 469 -16.71 9.48 17.02
CA ASN A 469 -16.80 10.42 15.93
C ASN A 469 -18.09 11.23 16.02
N SER A 470 -18.01 12.51 15.66
CA SER A 470 -19.17 13.39 15.55
C SER A 470 -19.05 14.17 14.24
N SER A 471 -20.01 13.99 13.37
CA SER A 471 -20.12 14.69 12.09
C SER A 471 -21.32 15.62 12.08
N ARG A 472 -21.18 16.75 11.42
CA ARG A 472 -22.28 17.64 11.04
C ARG A 472 -22.07 17.99 9.57
N ASP A 473 -23.12 17.74 8.77
CA ASP A 473 -23.07 17.88 7.34
C ASP A 473 -24.22 18.79 6.88
N ASN A 474 -23.90 19.78 6.06
CA ASN A 474 -24.89 20.64 5.40
C ASN A 474 -24.71 20.48 3.88
N ASN A 475 -25.75 20.00 3.24
CA ASN A 475 -25.77 19.75 1.81
C ASN A 475 -26.85 20.61 1.14
N GLU A 476 -26.47 21.28 0.06
CA GLU A 476 -27.38 21.95 -0.85
C GLU A 476 -27.25 21.30 -2.22
N GLU A 477 -28.36 20.81 -2.76
CA GLU A 477 -28.46 20.26 -4.10
C GLU A 477 -29.48 21.05 -4.87
N ARG A 478 -29.11 21.46 -6.09
CA ARG A 478 -30.01 22.03 -7.09
C ARG A 478 -29.96 21.12 -8.29
N TYR A 479 -31.11 20.76 -8.79
CA TYR A 479 -31.26 19.82 -9.89
C TYR A 479 -32.26 20.33 -10.92
N TYR A 480 -31.92 20.18 -12.17
CA TYR A 480 -32.75 20.52 -13.31
C TYR A 480 -32.63 19.41 -14.36
N GLU A 481 -33.78 18.96 -14.90
CA GLU A 481 -33.85 17.94 -15.94
C GLU A 481 -34.75 18.40 -17.05
N SER A 482 -34.31 18.15 -18.29
CA SER A 482 -34.98 18.54 -19.51
C SER A 482 -34.88 17.44 -20.57
N GLY A 483 -35.89 17.36 -21.45
CA GLY A 483 -35.81 16.55 -22.67
C GLY A 483 -34.92 17.17 -23.75
N ALA A 484 -34.54 18.45 -23.61
CA ALA A 484 -33.59 19.12 -24.49
C ALA A 484 -32.21 19.14 -23.89
N ASP A 485 -31.17 19.17 -24.73
CA ASP A 485 -29.78 19.21 -24.26
C ASP A 485 -29.50 20.48 -23.43
N THR A 486 -29.26 20.28 -22.14
CA THR A 486 -28.98 21.36 -21.16
C THR A 486 -27.54 21.78 -21.09
N ARG A 487 -26.61 21.07 -21.75
CA ARG A 487 -25.17 21.33 -21.68
C ARG A 487 -24.79 22.71 -22.19
N GLN A 488 -25.52 23.24 -23.16
CA GLN A 488 -25.28 24.59 -23.69
C GLN A 488 -25.74 25.70 -22.74
N GLN A 489 -26.73 25.42 -21.89
CA GLN A 489 -27.26 26.39 -20.93
C GLN A 489 -26.35 26.57 -19.73
N GLY A 490 -25.43 25.62 -19.49
CA GLY A 490 -24.52 25.66 -18.38
C GLY A 490 -25.19 25.54 -17.01
N ILE A 491 -24.45 25.93 -15.98
CA ILE A 491 -24.94 25.92 -14.58
C ILE A 491 -25.86 27.14 -14.30
N GLU A 492 -25.83 28.14 -15.14
CA GLU A 492 -26.55 29.43 -15.00
C GLU A 492 -28.07 29.24 -15.00
N VAL A 493 -28.55 28.17 -15.63
CA VAL A 493 -29.97 27.80 -15.58
C VAL A 493 -30.46 27.56 -14.15
N LEU A 494 -29.65 26.97 -13.29
CA LEU A 494 -29.98 26.75 -11.89
C LEU A 494 -30.04 28.05 -11.09
N ASP A 495 -29.15 29.00 -11.38
CA ASP A 495 -29.18 30.32 -10.76
C ASP A 495 -30.41 31.12 -11.18
N SER A 496 -30.82 31.04 -12.44
CA SER A 496 -32.02 31.67 -12.93
C SER A 496 -33.28 31.09 -12.28
N LEU A 497 -33.34 29.78 -12.14
CA LEU A 497 -34.49 29.07 -11.53
C LEU A 497 -34.63 29.33 -10.02
N PHE A 498 -33.53 29.25 -9.28
CA PHE A 498 -33.60 29.17 -7.82
C PHE A 498 -33.18 30.44 -7.08
N ASN A 499 -32.41 31.34 -7.70
CA ASN A 499 -31.98 32.60 -7.07
C ASN A 499 -32.75 33.82 -7.57
N ILE A 500 -33.04 33.87 -8.86
CA ILE A 500 -33.67 35.05 -9.48
C ILE A 500 -35.20 34.90 -9.58
N GLY A 501 -35.71 33.64 -9.48
CA GLY A 501 -37.13 33.36 -9.60
C GLY A 501 -37.73 33.69 -10.99
N VAL A 502 -36.85 33.76 -12.00
CA VAL A 502 -37.28 33.92 -13.38
C VAL A 502 -37.91 32.63 -13.85
N ALA A 503 -39.17 32.69 -14.28
CA ALA A 503 -39.80 31.54 -14.90
C ALA A 503 -39.00 31.18 -16.16
N VAL A 504 -38.28 30.09 -16.13
CA VAL A 504 -37.63 29.51 -17.30
C VAL A 504 -38.76 28.96 -18.17
N ASN A 505 -39.00 29.57 -19.27
CA ASN A 505 -40.03 29.15 -20.24
C ASN A 505 -39.40 28.06 -21.14
N ASP A 506 -39.05 26.91 -20.52
CA ASP A 506 -38.57 25.74 -21.24
C ASP A 506 -39.71 24.71 -21.31
N PRO A 507 -40.35 24.54 -22.47
CA PRO A 507 -41.42 23.54 -22.63
C PRO A 507 -40.90 22.11 -22.48
N SER A 508 -39.60 21.88 -22.65
CA SER A 508 -38.95 20.56 -22.47
C SER A 508 -38.56 20.28 -21.04
N MET A 509 -38.70 21.25 -20.10
CA MET A 509 -38.41 21.05 -18.68
C MET A 509 -39.28 19.94 -18.11
N ILE A 510 -38.60 18.94 -17.52
CA ILE A 510 -39.24 17.79 -16.90
C ILE A 510 -39.38 18.06 -15.40
N MET A 511 -38.28 18.51 -14.77
CA MET A 511 -38.23 18.73 -13.35
C MET A 511 -37.21 19.79 -12.94
N ALA A 512 -37.51 20.50 -11.85
CA ALA A 512 -36.55 21.34 -11.16
C ALA A 512 -36.77 21.23 -9.64
N ARG A 513 -35.70 20.93 -8.92
CA ARG A 513 -35.71 20.69 -7.46
C ARG A 513 -34.53 21.34 -6.75
N LYS A 514 -34.81 21.97 -5.60
CA LYS A 514 -33.79 22.37 -4.63
C LYS A 514 -33.96 21.56 -3.35
N ARG A 515 -32.88 20.95 -2.87
CA ARG A 515 -32.84 20.19 -1.62
C ARG A 515 -31.82 20.82 -0.69
N LEU A 516 -32.22 21.07 0.55
CA LEU A 516 -31.34 21.47 1.62
C LEU A 516 -31.40 20.38 2.71
N GLN A 517 -30.26 19.88 3.11
CA GLN A 517 -30.20 18.87 4.16
C GLN A 517 -29.15 19.26 5.20
N SER A 518 -29.55 19.33 6.46
CA SER A 518 -28.65 19.49 7.57
C SER A 518 -28.69 18.23 8.41
N SER A 519 -27.55 17.62 8.67
CA SER A 519 -27.49 16.38 9.43
C SER A 519 -26.43 16.40 10.51
N ARG A 520 -26.64 15.60 11.54
CA ARG A 520 -25.69 15.35 12.61
C ARG A 520 -25.61 13.86 12.90
N THR A 521 -24.42 13.32 12.81
CA THR A 521 -24.13 11.93 13.16
C THR A 521 -23.18 11.87 14.36
N LYS A 522 -23.50 11.07 15.33
CA LYS A 522 -22.59 10.71 16.43
C LYS A 522 -22.40 9.21 16.40
N SER A 523 -21.16 8.76 16.45
CA SER A 523 -20.82 7.35 16.54
C SER A 523 -19.75 7.10 17.58
N TYR A 524 -19.83 5.95 18.21
CA TYR A 524 -18.81 5.42 19.08
C TYR A 524 -18.70 3.92 18.89
N GLY A 525 -17.49 3.42 19.02
CA GLY A 525 -17.25 2.01 18.88
C GLY A 525 -16.05 1.53 19.67
N MET A 526 -16.09 0.24 19.96
CA MET A 526 -15.05 -0.48 20.64
C MET A 526 -14.79 -1.78 19.92
N SER A 527 -13.53 -2.15 19.76
CA SER A 527 -13.15 -3.50 19.33
C SER A 527 -12.04 -4.06 20.20
N GLN A 528 -12.11 -5.35 20.45
CA GLN A 528 -11.10 -6.13 21.16
C GLN A 528 -10.78 -7.37 20.34
N ASP A 529 -9.54 -7.51 19.91
CA ASP A 529 -9.00 -8.70 19.26
C ASP A 529 -7.95 -9.34 20.15
N ILE A 530 -7.94 -10.66 20.25
CA ILE A 530 -6.93 -11.46 20.93
C ILE A 530 -6.51 -12.59 20.01
N ALA A 531 -5.20 -12.76 19.83
CA ALA A 531 -4.63 -13.86 19.08
C ALA A 531 -3.61 -14.61 19.96
N PHE A 532 -3.67 -15.92 19.90
CA PHE A 532 -2.73 -16.83 20.54
C PHE A 532 -2.13 -17.75 19.48
N ALA A 533 -0.82 -17.91 19.49
CA ALA A 533 -0.17 -18.87 18.63
C ALA A 533 0.92 -19.63 19.39
N LYS A 534 1.05 -20.90 19.10
CA LYS A 534 2.05 -21.78 19.71
C LYS A 534 2.58 -22.76 18.69
N ASN A 535 3.87 -22.98 18.72
CA ASN A 535 4.50 -24.11 18.05
C ASN A 535 4.29 -25.36 18.92
N VAL A 536 3.60 -26.37 18.37
CA VAL A 536 3.23 -27.61 19.10
C VAL A 536 4.26 -28.71 18.85
N PHE A 537 4.86 -28.69 17.64
CA PHE A 537 5.93 -29.57 17.22
C PHE A 537 6.91 -28.77 16.34
N ILE A 538 8.03 -29.35 15.94
CA ILE A 538 9.17 -28.67 15.28
C ILE A 538 8.78 -27.68 14.13
N SER A 539 7.65 -27.87 13.49
CA SER A 539 7.18 -26.98 12.40
C SER A 539 5.66 -26.85 12.32
N ASP A 540 4.94 -27.30 13.35
CA ASP A 540 3.49 -27.23 13.39
C ASP A 540 3.03 -26.13 14.33
N ILE A 541 2.17 -25.26 13.83
CA ILE A 541 1.71 -24.10 14.56
C ILE A 541 0.18 -24.15 14.68
N ILE A 542 -0.29 -24.02 15.91
CA ILE A 542 -1.69 -23.73 16.20
C ILE A 542 -1.82 -22.22 16.39
N ASP A 543 -2.78 -21.63 15.71
CA ASP A 543 -3.13 -20.22 15.82
C ASP A 543 -4.62 -20.13 16.14
N VAL A 544 -4.94 -19.43 17.21
CA VAL A 544 -6.32 -19.18 17.67
C VAL A 544 -6.50 -17.69 17.81
N SER A 545 -7.55 -17.14 17.20
CA SER A 545 -7.90 -15.75 17.42
C SER A 545 -9.37 -15.59 17.72
N ALA A 546 -9.68 -14.61 18.55
CA ALA A 546 -11.04 -14.21 18.87
C ALA A 546 -11.12 -12.68 18.88
N GLY A 547 -12.25 -12.16 18.47
CA GLY A 547 -12.47 -10.73 18.48
C GLY A 547 -13.94 -10.42 18.70
N VAL A 548 -14.17 -9.27 19.31
CA VAL A 548 -15.51 -8.69 19.48
C VAL A 548 -15.44 -7.22 19.07
N ASP A 549 -16.48 -6.74 18.43
CA ASP A 549 -16.64 -5.34 18.13
C ASP A 549 -18.08 -4.88 18.36
N TYR A 550 -18.17 -3.65 18.79
CA TYR A 550 -19.41 -2.95 19.00
C TYR A 550 -19.32 -1.56 18.39
N ASN A 551 -20.32 -1.19 17.63
CA ASN A 551 -20.41 0.15 17.07
C ASN A 551 -21.85 0.65 17.19
N GLN A 552 -22.03 1.89 17.61
CA GLN A 552 -23.31 2.55 17.65
C GLN A 552 -23.22 3.90 16.98
N SER A 553 -24.22 4.23 16.16
CA SER A 553 -24.35 5.55 15.56
C SER A 553 -25.78 6.06 15.69
N LYS A 554 -25.91 7.37 15.79
CA LYS A 554 -27.17 8.09 15.73
C LYS A 554 -27.05 9.21 14.71
N HIS A 555 -27.84 9.11 13.67
CA HIS A 555 -27.94 10.12 12.62
C HIS A 555 -29.27 10.83 12.74
N ASN A 556 -29.23 12.16 12.80
CA ASN A 556 -30.39 13.04 12.78
C ASN A 556 -30.21 13.98 11.61
N ALA A 557 -31.23 14.12 10.77
CA ALA A 557 -31.21 15.07 9.66
C ALA A 557 -32.55 15.83 9.57
N GLU A 558 -32.45 17.06 9.10
CA GLU A 558 -33.56 17.86 8.63
C GLU A 558 -33.37 18.02 7.11
N ARG A 559 -34.38 17.73 6.35
CA ARG A 559 -34.42 17.81 4.89
C ARG A 559 -35.54 18.72 4.45
N PHE A 560 -35.18 19.74 3.68
CA PHE A 560 -36.11 20.63 2.99
C PHE A 560 -36.00 20.41 1.50
N GLU A 561 -37.13 20.23 0.81
CA GLU A 561 -37.20 20.10 -0.63
C GLU A 561 -38.22 21.10 -1.20
N ASN A 562 -37.81 21.83 -2.21
CA ASN A 562 -38.65 22.69 -3.01
C ASN A 562 -38.66 22.19 -4.43
N TYR A 563 -39.85 21.89 -4.96
CA TYR A 563 -40.08 21.49 -6.34
C TYR A 563 -40.76 22.65 -7.10
N LEU A 564 -40.08 23.19 -8.14
CA LEU A 564 -40.67 24.18 -9.02
C LEU A 564 -41.52 23.54 -10.10
N LYS A 565 -41.12 22.36 -10.59
CA LYS A 565 -41.90 21.50 -11.46
C LYS A 565 -41.66 20.05 -11.09
N TRP A 566 -42.76 19.29 -11.01
CA TRP A 566 -42.71 17.86 -10.78
C TRP A 566 -43.87 17.17 -11.46
N LYS A 567 -43.63 16.13 -12.24
CA LYS A 567 -44.56 15.47 -13.13
C LYS A 567 -45.06 16.49 -14.20
N THR A 568 -46.33 16.52 -14.46
CA THR A 568 -46.95 17.41 -15.47
C THR A 568 -47.47 18.73 -14.89
N GLU A 569 -47.41 18.92 -13.59
CA GLU A 569 -47.97 20.08 -12.93
C GLU A 569 -46.87 21.06 -12.53
N LEU A 570 -47.02 22.32 -12.89
CA LEU A 570 -46.29 23.46 -12.34
C LEU A 570 -46.84 23.76 -10.94
N SER A 571 -46.42 22.99 -9.96
CA SER A 571 -46.81 23.21 -8.56
C SER A 571 -45.58 23.42 -7.72
N GLN A 572 -45.48 24.61 -7.10
CA GLN A 572 -44.50 24.82 -6.04
C GLN A 572 -44.92 24.04 -4.81
N SER A 573 -44.16 23.03 -4.43
CA SER A 573 -44.39 22.25 -3.20
C SER A 573 -43.17 22.30 -2.32
N ASP A 574 -43.36 22.76 -1.08
CA ASP A 574 -42.34 22.77 -0.02
C ASP A 574 -42.58 21.61 0.94
N ILE A 575 -41.57 20.81 1.14
CA ILE A 575 -41.62 19.65 2.01
C ILE A 575 -40.48 19.75 3.02
N THR A 576 -40.79 19.62 4.28
CA THR A 576 -39.80 19.61 5.34
C THR A 576 -39.94 18.33 6.18
N GLU A 577 -38.89 17.58 6.28
CA GLU A 577 -38.89 16.30 7.00
C GLU A 577 -37.73 16.22 8.02
N THR A 578 -37.99 15.54 9.12
CA THR A 578 -36.93 15.11 10.04
C THR A 578 -36.66 13.63 9.89
N ILE A 579 -35.43 13.23 9.86
CA ILE A 579 -34.98 11.85 9.69
C ILE A 579 -34.13 11.45 10.89
N LEU A 580 -34.54 10.39 11.57
CA LEU A 580 -33.83 9.83 12.70
C LEU A 580 -33.39 8.40 12.39
N ARG A 581 -32.06 8.12 12.41
CA ARG A 581 -31.49 6.78 12.17
C ARG A 581 -30.56 6.38 13.31
N PRO A 582 -31.04 5.72 14.36
CA PRO A 582 -30.17 4.98 15.27
C PRO A 582 -29.75 3.65 14.63
N ASN A 583 -28.47 3.37 14.68
CA ASN A 583 -27.89 2.13 14.19
C ASN A 583 -26.96 1.54 15.24
N SER A 584 -26.98 0.22 15.44
CA SER A 584 -26.05 -0.50 16.29
C SER A 584 -25.57 -1.78 15.62
N HIS A 585 -24.29 -2.04 15.76
CA HIS A 585 -23.62 -3.23 15.25
C HIS A 585 -22.91 -3.96 16.38
N ILE A 586 -23.05 -5.28 16.45
CA ILE A 586 -22.30 -6.18 17.31
C ILE A 586 -21.69 -7.25 16.43
N GLY A 587 -20.37 -7.37 16.47
CA GLY A 587 -19.63 -8.40 15.80
C GLY A 587 -18.88 -9.30 16.78
N ALA A 588 -18.78 -10.58 16.45
CA ALA A 588 -17.90 -11.52 17.14
C ALA A 588 -17.27 -12.45 16.12
N LYS A 589 -16.00 -12.79 16.30
CA LYS A 589 -15.27 -13.74 15.46
C LYS A 589 -14.43 -14.68 16.29
N ALA A 590 -14.23 -15.87 15.80
CA ALA A 590 -13.30 -16.85 16.34
C ALA A 590 -12.70 -17.64 15.19
N ASP A 591 -11.38 -17.68 15.12
CA ASP A 591 -10.66 -18.40 14.09
C ASP A 591 -9.69 -19.39 14.74
N LEU A 592 -9.63 -20.61 14.21
CA LEU A 592 -8.69 -21.65 14.57
C LEU A 592 -7.94 -22.07 13.33
N SER A 593 -6.63 -22.18 13.39
CA SER A 593 -5.87 -22.78 12.30
C SER A 593 -4.75 -23.67 12.81
N TYR A 594 -4.48 -24.72 12.04
CA TYR A 594 -3.36 -25.63 12.22
C TYR A 594 -2.52 -25.63 10.96
N LYS A 595 -1.28 -25.22 11.07
CA LYS A 595 -0.30 -25.13 10.00
C LYS A 595 0.77 -26.20 10.18
N THR A 596 1.05 -26.98 9.14
CA THR A 596 2.12 -27.99 9.12
C THR A 596 2.93 -27.93 7.83
N SER A 597 4.24 -28.13 7.93
CA SER A 597 5.15 -28.23 6.79
C SER A 597 5.89 -29.58 6.74
N ARG A 598 5.41 -30.59 7.52
CA ARG A 598 6.07 -31.92 7.62
C ARG A 598 5.60 -32.90 6.57
N LEU A 599 4.35 -32.77 6.10
CA LEU A 599 3.71 -33.83 5.31
C LEU A 599 4.34 -33.98 3.93
N PHE A 600 4.79 -32.90 3.31
CA PHE A 600 5.38 -32.92 1.99
C PHE A 600 6.55 -31.94 1.86
N TYR A 601 7.52 -32.31 1.04
CA TYR A 601 8.71 -31.49 0.80
C TYR A 601 8.35 -30.16 0.13
N ASN A 602 8.91 -29.06 0.61
CA ASN A 602 8.64 -27.69 0.13
C ASN A 602 7.17 -27.26 0.21
N THR A 603 6.36 -27.91 1.00
CA THR A 603 4.93 -27.69 1.08
C THR A 603 4.53 -27.29 2.49
N THR A 604 3.63 -26.34 2.58
CA THR A 604 2.95 -25.96 3.81
C THR A 604 1.45 -26.15 3.62
N LEU A 605 0.82 -26.88 4.54
CA LEU A 605 -0.63 -27.02 4.62
C LEU A 605 -1.13 -26.25 5.84
N LYS A 606 -2.19 -25.48 5.65
CA LYS A 606 -2.91 -24.82 6.72
C LYS A 606 -4.38 -25.22 6.67
N PHE A 607 -4.84 -25.93 7.67
CA PHE A 607 -6.25 -26.20 7.90
C PHE A 607 -6.81 -25.08 8.77
N TYR A 608 -7.96 -24.55 8.42
CA TYR A 608 -8.56 -23.49 9.21
C TYR A 608 -10.07 -23.64 9.32
N ALA A 609 -10.58 -23.14 10.43
CA ALA A 609 -12.00 -22.99 10.69
C ALA A 609 -12.26 -21.64 11.33
N GLY A 610 -13.28 -20.94 10.90
CA GLY A 610 -13.65 -19.64 11.39
C GLY A 610 -15.14 -19.54 11.63
N TYR A 611 -15.50 -18.81 12.65
CA TYR A 611 -16.87 -18.41 12.94
C TYR A 611 -16.94 -16.90 13.04
N ARG A 612 -17.96 -16.31 12.41
CA ARG A 612 -18.28 -14.89 12.50
C ARG A 612 -19.75 -14.72 12.78
N PHE A 613 -20.04 -13.91 13.78
CA PHE A 613 -21.38 -13.46 14.14
C PHE A 613 -21.45 -11.97 13.92
N ASN A 614 -22.50 -11.49 13.23
CA ASN A 614 -22.81 -10.08 13.09
C ASN A 614 -24.28 -9.88 13.43
N ARG A 615 -24.56 -8.82 14.18
CA ARG A 615 -25.91 -8.37 14.41
C ARG A 615 -25.98 -6.88 14.19
N ASP A 616 -26.80 -6.47 13.23
CA ASP A 616 -27.08 -5.08 12.90
C ASP A 616 -28.53 -4.76 13.24
N ASN A 617 -28.73 -3.68 13.99
CA ASN A 617 -30.04 -3.10 14.21
C ASN A 617 -30.02 -1.70 13.59
N ASP A 618 -30.88 -1.47 12.64
CA ASP A 618 -31.01 -0.24 11.89
C ASP A 618 -32.47 0.18 11.85
N ARG A 619 -32.77 1.38 12.31
CA ARG A 619 -34.11 1.96 12.31
C ARG A 619 -34.07 3.33 11.65
N GLU A 620 -35.01 3.57 10.76
CA GLU A 620 -35.22 4.89 10.21
C GLU A 620 -36.64 5.36 10.53
N THR A 621 -36.76 6.58 11.07
CA THR A 621 -38.03 7.24 11.30
C THR A 621 -37.99 8.57 10.56
N ILE A 622 -38.93 8.75 9.65
CA ILE A 622 -39.14 9.99 8.89
C ILE A 622 -40.40 10.64 9.44
N THR A 623 -40.35 11.92 9.71
CA THR A 623 -41.49 12.68 10.22
C THR A 623 -41.64 13.96 9.41
N ASP A 624 -42.80 14.17 8.87
CA ASP A 624 -43.19 15.45 8.22
C ASP A 624 -43.34 16.52 9.28
N VAL A 625 -42.65 17.66 9.09
CA VAL A 625 -42.59 18.74 10.08
C VAL A 625 -43.90 19.49 10.14
N ALA A 626 -44.59 19.66 9.02
CA ALA A 626 -45.83 20.45 8.92
C ALA A 626 -47.01 19.76 9.61
N SER A 627 -47.15 18.44 9.39
CA SER A 627 -48.23 17.64 9.99
C SER A 627 -47.82 17.03 11.35
N SER A 628 -46.53 17.02 11.67
CA SER A 628 -45.95 16.29 12.82
C SER A 628 -46.28 14.78 12.80
N MET A 629 -46.63 14.22 11.66
CA MET A 629 -46.96 12.82 11.46
C MET A 629 -45.74 12.04 10.98
N ALA A 630 -45.59 10.81 11.47
CA ALA A 630 -44.60 9.91 10.95
C ALA A 630 -44.97 9.45 9.55
N ASP A 631 -44.01 9.43 8.64
CA ASP A 631 -44.11 8.78 7.34
C ASP A 631 -43.87 7.28 7.52
N ASP A 632 -44.96 6.57 7.85
CA ASP A 632 -44.88 5.13 8.10
C ASP A 632 -44.56 4.33 6.83
N GLU A 633 -44.88 4.88 5.67
CA GLU A 633 -44.59 4.25 4.37
C GLU A 633 -43.09 4.19 4.09
N ASN A 634 -42.33 5.13 4.60
CA ASN A 634 -40.88 5.20 4.40
C ASN A 634 -40.05 4.94 5.67
N SER A 635 -40.71 4.91 6.84
CA SER A 635 -40.06 4.55 8.12
C SER A 635 -39.95 3.03 8.25
N TYR A 636 -38.78 2.53 8.67
CA TYR A 636 -38.54 1.09 8.81
C TYR A 636 -37.75 0.74 10.05
N ASN A 637 -37.85 -0.51 10.45
CA ASN A 637 -36.99 -1.16 11.42
C ASN A 637 -36.44 -2.45 10.84
N ARG A 638 -35.10 -2.60 10.84
CA ARG A 638 -34.39 -3.74 10.33
C ARG A 638 -33.46 -4.32 11.41
N GLN A 639 -33.61 -5.60 11.67
CA GLN A 639 -32.69 -6.34 12.51
C GLN A 639 -32.10 -7.49 11.68
N MET A 640 -30.82 -7.46 11.42
CA MET A 640 -30.10 -8.50 10.73
C MET A 640 -29.21 -9.27 11.71
N SER A 641 -29.26 -10.59 11.65
CA SER A 641 -28.36 -11.49 12.35
C SER A 641 -27.75 -12.47 11.36
N GLU A 642 -26.42 -12.48 11.29
CA GLU A 642 -25.67 -13.38 10.40
C GLU A 642 -24.71 -14.23 11.21
N ASN A 643 -24.77 -15.54 11.00
CA ASN A 643 -23.78 -16.51 11.42
C ASN A 643 -23.07 -17.04 10.17
N ARG A 644 -21.76 -16.91 10.13
CA ARG A 644 -20.94 -17.42 9.06
C ARG A 644 -19.93 -18.42 9.61
N TYR A 645 -19.99 -19.62 9.08
CA TYR A 645 -19.07 -20.72 9.38
C TYR A 645 -18.20 -20.94 8.16
N THR A 646 -16.90 -20.85 8.32
CA THR A 646 -15.95 -21.05 7.24
C THR A 646 -14.98 -22.16 7.62
N ALA A 647 -14.73 -23.10 6.74
CA ALA A 647 -13.68 -24.09 6.88
C ALA A 647 -12.93 -24.21 5.57
N GLY A 648 -11.62 -24.45 5.63
CA GLY A 648 -10.86 -24.53 4.40
C GLY A 648 -9.46 -25.08 4.61
N VAL A 649 -8.79 -25.25 3.47
CA VAL A 649 -7.40 -25.70 3.40
C VAL A 649 -6.64 -24.73 2.50
N ASP A 650 -5.55 -24.16 3.01
CA ASP A 650 -4.59 -23.39 2.24
C ASP A 650 -3.35 -24.26 2.02
N TYR A 651 -3.07 -24.55 0.77
CA TYR A 651 -1.93 -25.29 0.27
C TYR A 651 -0.92 -24.32 -0.30
N TYR A 652 0.29 -24.30 0.24
CA TYR A 652 1.39 -23.47 -0.24
C TYR A 652 2.61 -24.34 -0.57
N TYR A 653 3.11 -24.19 -1.80
CA TYR A 653 4.30 -24.87 -2.31
C TYR A 653 5.34 -23.82 -2.75
N ASP A 654 6.58 -23.91 -2.25
CA ASP A 654 7.71 -23.06 -2.64
C ASP A 654 8.94 -23.92 -2.97
N HIS A 655 9.19 -24.08 -4.24
CA HIS A 655 10.37 -24.78 -4.74
C HIS A 655 11.36 -23.83 -5.37
N ARG A 656 12.62 -23.92 -4.89
CA ARG A 656 13.73 -23.12 -5.40
C ARG A 656 14.78 -24.05 -6.01
N ASN A 657 15.10 -23.82 -7.28
CA ASN A 657 16.20 -24.47 -7.98
C ASN A 657 17.40 -23.52 -8.06
N PRO A 658 18.43 -23.69 -7.22
CA PRO A 658 19.58 -22.79 -7.16
C PRO A 658 20.42 -22.79 -8.43
N GLU A 659 20.54 -23.94 -9.10
CA GLU A 659 21.36 -24.08 -10.32
C GLU A 659 20.74 -23.29 -11.48
N LYS A 660 19.44 -23.42 -11.70
CA LYS A 660 18.72 -22.70 -12.75
C LYS A 660 18.25 -21.31 -12.32
N LYS A 661 18.40 -20.97 -11.03
CA LYS A 661 17.92 -19.72 -10.42
C LYS A 661 16.41 -19.51 -10.63
N LEU A 662 15.65 -20.58 -10.53
CA LEU A 662 14.21 -20.60 -10.75
C LEU A 662 13.46 -20.88 -9.45
N ARG A 663 12.37 -20.17 -9.24
CA ARG A 663 11.45 -20.36 -8.13
C ARG A 663 10.05 -20.60 -8.67
N THR A 664 9.41 -21.64 -8.16
CA THR A 664 8.01 -21.96 -8.41
C THR A 664 7.26 -21.88 -7.10
N GLU A 665 6.25 -21.05 -7.04
CA GLU A 665 5.34 -20.92 -5.90
C GLU A 665 3.93 -21.24 -6.38
N ILE A 666 3.20 -22.06 -5.64
CA ILE A 666 1.79 -22.38 -5.86
C ILE A 666 1.07 -22.17 -4.54
N GLN A 667 0.04 -21.37 -4.57
CA GLN A 667 -0.88 -21.21 -3.46
C GLN A 667 -2.28 -21.54 -3.93
N LEU A 668 -2.93 -22.44 -3.23
CA LEU A 668 -4.30 -22.87 -3.49
C LEU A 668 -5.07 -22.82 -2.18
N ASP A 669 -6.05 -21.94 -2.11
CA ASP A 669 -6.95 -21.80 -0.96
C ASP A 669 -8.36 -22.27 -1.34
N LEU A 670 -8.94 -23.13 -0.53
CA LEU A 670 -10.19 -23.83 -0.78
C LEU A 670 -11.18 -23.59 0.39
N PRO A 671 -11.69 -22.38 0.55
CA PRO A 671 -12.67 -22.07 1.59
C PRO A 671 -14.08 -22.58 1.21
N LEU A 672 -14.76 -23.11 2.19
CA LEU A 672 -16.17 -23.42 2.16
C LEU A 672 -16.86 -22.62 3.27
N SER A 673 -17.82 -21.78 2.92
CA SER A 673 -18.52 -20.90 3.85
C SER A 673 -20.02 -21.17 3.86
N PHE A 674 -20.55 -21.58 5.00
CA PHE A 674 -21.99 -21.62 5.23
C PHE A 674 -22.43 -20.35 5.95
N ILE A 675 -23.45 -19.68 5.43
CA ILE A 675 -24.01 -18.46 5.98
C ILE A 675 -25.45 -18.74 6.40
N ASP A 676 -25.80 -18.40 7.64
CA ASP A 676 -27.18 -18.36 8.12
C ASP A 676 -27.52 -16.91 8.50
N ARG A 677 -28.16 -16.21 7.56
CA ARG A 677 -28.58 -14.83 7.72
C ARG A 677 -30.09 -14.78 7.90
N SER A 678 -30.53 -14.14 8.97
CA SER A 678 -31.92 -13.82 9.24
C SER A 678 -32.06 -12.31 9.32
N THR A 679 -33.00 -11.76 8.54
CA THR A 679 -33.30 -10.32 8.57
C THR A 679 -34.77 -10.15 8.86
N MET A 680 -35.08 -9.58 10.02
CA MET A 680 -36.42 -9.11 10.39
C MET A 680 -36.54 -7.68 9.84
N TYR A 681 -37.60 -7.44 9.09
CA TYR A 681 -37.87 -6.15 8.46
C TYR A 681 -39.34 -5.78 8.66
N THR A 682 -39.56 -4.64 9.30
CA THR A 682 -40.88 -4.09 9.54
C THR A 682 -40.96 -2.70 8.91
N ARG A 683 -41.92 -2.50 8.04
CA ARG A 683 -42.19 -1.20 7.39
C ARG A 683 -43.64 -1.17 6.91
N TYR A 684 -44.41 -0.15 7.31
CA TYR A 684 -45.83 -0.01 6.96
C TYR A 684 -46.63 -1.30 7.20
N THR A 685 -47.19 -1.88 6.16
CA THR A 685 -47.96 -3.13 6.22
C THR A 685 -47.10 -4.39 6.13
N VAL A 686 -45.80 -4.26 5.88
CA VAL A 686 -44.88 -5.38 5.73
C VAL A 686 -44.17 -5.67 7.04
N ASP A 687 -44.38 -6.87 7.55
CA ASP A 687 -43.62 -7.46 8.66
C ASP A 687 -43.13 -8.83 8.21
N THR A 688 -41.85 -8.96 7.94
CA THR A 688 -41.29 -10.16 7.30
C THR A 688 -39.94 -10.55 7.93
N CYS A 689 -39.67 -11.85 7.86
CA CYS A 689 -38.38 -12.43 8.26
C CYS A 689 -37.78 -13.14 7.05
N LEU A 690 -36.78 -12.52 6.46
CA LEU A 690 -36.02 -13.10 5.36
C LEU A 690 -34.90 -14.00 5.87
N LYS A 691 -34.87 -15.24 5.40
CA LYS A 691 -33.77 -16.17 5.73
C LYS A 691 -32.98 -16.54 4.49
N GLN A 692 -31.67 -16.37 4.56
CA GLN A 692 -30.72 -16.70 3.49
C GLN A 692 -29.71 -17.69 4.05
N ARG A 693 -29.62 -18.90 3.45
CA ARG A 693 -28.78 -19.99 3.94
C ARG A 693 -27.92 -20.61 2.81
N PRO A 694 -27.10 -19.81 2.12
CA PRO A 694 -26.24 -20.33 1.07
C PRO A 694 -25.02 -21.05 1.63
N LEU A 695 -24.52 -21.98 0.84
CA LEU A 695 -23.20 -22.56 0.96
C LEU A 695 -22.33 -22.02 -0.17
N PHE A 696 -21.25 -21.29 0.14
CA PHE A 696 -20.35 -20.70 -0.83
C PHE A 696 -19.01 -21.42 -0.85
N TYR A 697 -18.57 -21.75 -2.05
CA TYR A 697 -17.22 -22.25 -2.33
C TYR A 697 -16.48 -21.19 -3.13
N GLU A 698 -15.38 -20.64 -2.53
CA GLU A 698 -14.68 -19.47 -3.05
C GLU A 698 -13.19 -19.77 -3.27
N PRO A 699 -12.84 -20.71 -4.14
CA PRO A 699 -11.45 -21.11 -4.35
C PRO A 699 -10.60 -19.97 -4.89
N SER A 700 -9.35 -19.97 -4.50
CA SER A 700 -8.34 -19.10 -5.09
C SER A 700 -7.06 -19.86 -5.41
N LEU A 701 -6.50 -19.62 -6.58
CA LEU A 701 -5.24 -20.18 -7.07
C LEU A 701 -4.30 -19.07 -7.45
N THR A 702 -3.07 -19.13 -6.97
CA THR A 702 -1.98 -18.28 -7.43
C THR A 702 -0.78 -19.16 -7.77
N VAL A 703 -0.31 -19.05 -9.01
CA VAL A 703 0.91 -19.72 -9.48
C VAL A 703 1.92 -18.65 -9.86
N THR A 704 3.09 -18.72 -9.26
CA THR A 704 4.20 -17.80 -9.56
C THR A 704 5.40 -18.59 -10.06
N TYR A 705 5.92 -18.18 -11.21
CA TYR A 705 7.16 -18.68 -11.75
C TYR A 705 8.11 -17.52 -11.97
N SER A 706 9.30 -17.59 -11.36
CA SER A 706 10.23 -16.47 -11.38
C SER A 706 11.67 -16.92 -11.48
N LYS A 707 12.51 -16.06 -12.10
CA LYS A 707 13.95 -16.23 -12.17
C LYS A 707 14.61 -15.08 -11.43
N TRP A 708 15.56 -15.40 -10.56
CA TRP A 708 16.34 -14.37 -9.89
C TRP A 708 17.69 -14.13 -10.55
N LYS A 709 18.23 -12.92 -10.39
CA LYS A 709 19.52 -12.49 -10.91
C LYS A 709 20.51 -12.37 -9.73
N GLY A 710 21.68 -13.01 -9.85
CA GLY A 710 22.68 -12.98 -8.76
C GLY A 710 22.68 -14.24 -7.88
N GLN A 711 23.60 -14.32 -6.94
CA GLN A 711 23.69 -15.44 -5.98
C GLN A 711 23.12 -15.12 -4.60
N ILE A 712 22.98 -13.85 -4.25
CA ILE A 712 22.80 -13.39 -2.89
C ILE A 712 21.44 -12.73 -2.66
N LEU A 713 20.80 -12.21 -3.71
CA LEU A 713 19.50 -11.56 -3.57
C LEU A 713 18.52 -12.03 -4.62
N ASN A 714 17.30 -12.26 -4.17
CA ASN A 714 16.14 -12.50 -4.99
C ASN A 714 15.77 -11.25 -5.83
N ILE A 715 16.75 -10.63 -6.52
CA ILE A 715 16.44 -9.67 -7.55
C ILE A 715 15.78 -10.45 -8.67
N THR A 716 14.49 -10.34 -8.76
CA THR A 716 13.70 -11.02 -9.77
C THR A 716 14.13 -10.49 -11.15
N SER A 717 14.73 -11.34 -11.95
CA SER A 717 15.07 -11.02 -13.33
C SER A 717 13.83 -10.96 -14.18
N TRP A 718 12.96 -11.96 -14.05
CA TRP A 718 11.62 -11.97 -14.61
C TRP A 718 10.69 -12.79 -13.72
N LYS A 719 9.39 -12.49 -13.81
CA LYS A 719 8.36 -13.14 -13.03
C LYS A 719 7.08 -13.25 -13.85
N VAL A 720 6.48 -14.42 -13.86
CA VAL A 720 5.12 -14.64 -14.35
C VAL A 720 4.28 -15.09 -13.15
N GLN A 721 3.15 -14.45 -12.95
CA GLN A 721 2.21 -14.81 -11.89
C GLN A 721 0.81 -14.85 -12.47
N PHE A 722 0.19 -15.98 -12.38
CA PHE A 722 -1.22 -16.16 -12.66
C PHE A 722 -1.98 -16.27 -11.35
N SER A 723 -3.08 -15.55 -11.23
CA SER A 723 -3.99 -15.66 -10.07
C SER A 723 -5.42 -15.78 -10.59
N SER A 724 -6.19 -16.66 -9.99
CA SER A 724 -7.60 -16.82 -10.30
C SER A 724 -8.39 -17.05 -9.02
N SER A 725 -9.53 -16.39 -8.87
CA SER A 725 -10.38 -16.54 -7.68
C SER A 725 -11.85 -16.36 -8.00
N LEU A 726 -12.68 -17.04 -7.24
CA LEU A 726 -14.12 -16.95 -7.27
C LEU A 726 -14.62 -16.32 -5.97
N THR A 727 -15.55 -15.36 -6.07
CA THR A 727 -16.17 -14.71 -4.92
C THR A 727 -17.67 -14.61 -5.07
N HIS A 728 -18.41 -14.76 -3.98
CA HIS A 728 -19.86 -14.65 -3.95
C HIS A 728 -20.28 -13.51 -3.02
N ASN A 729 -21.44 -12.93 -3.31
CA ASN A 729 -22.10 -11.96 -2.43
C ASN A 729 -23.56 -12.37 -2.21
N LEU A 730 -24.17 -11.87 -1.15
CA LEU A 730 -25.61 -12.02 -0.93
C LEU A 730 -26.33 -10.74 -1.35
N PRO A 731 -27.53 -10.84 -1.94
CA PRO A 731 -28.42 -9.70 -2.05
C PRO A 731 -28.74 -9.11 -0.68
N GLU A 732 -28.84 -7.80 -0.60
CA GLU A 732 -29.28 -7.15 0.62
C GLU A 732 -30.77 -7.34 0.86
N ALA A 733 -31.23 -7.29 2.10
CA ALA A 733 -32.64 -7.47 2.45
C ALA A 733 -33.54 -6.42 1.75
N THR A 734 -33.09 -5.19 1.66
CA THR A 734 -33.83 -4.11 0.98
C THR A 734 -33.99 -4.34 -0.53
N GLN A 735 -33.07 -5.08 -1.14
CA GLN A 735 -33.18 -5.49 -2.54
C GLN A 735 -34.17 -6.62 -2.77
N LEU A 736 -34.50 -7.38 -1.73
CA LEU A 736 -35.40 -8.55 -1.81
C LEU A 736 -36.86 -8.21 -1.48
N ILE A 737 -37.11 -7.08 -0.82
CA ILE A 737 -38.46 -6.72 -0.34
C ILE A 737 -39.14 -5.86 -1.41
N ASP A 738 -40.19 -6.41 -2.02
CA ASP A 738 -40.96 -5.73 -3.05
C ASP A 738 -41.96 -4.71 -2.43
N LEU A 739 -41.40 -3.67 -1.84
CA LEU A 739 -42.14 -2.53 -1.34
C LEU A 739 -41.42 -1.23 -1.75
N PRO A 740 -42.05 -0.34 -2.51
CA PRO A 740 -41.40 0.87 -3.02
C PRO A 740 -40.91 1.78 -1.88
N LEU A 741 -39.67 2.21 -1.92
CA LEU A 741 -39.14 3.30 -1.12
C LEU A 741 -39.38 4.60 -1.87
N THR A 742 -40.25 5.45 -1.35
CA THR A 742 -40.67 6.72 -1.97
C THR A 742 -40.15 7.95 -1.23
N SER A 743 -39.23 7.76 -0.28
CA SER A 743 -38.61 8.86 0.50
C SER A 743 -37.78 9.83 -0.37
N ASP A 744 -37.25 9.36 -1.48
CA ASP A 744 -36.82 10.23 -2.60
C ASP A 744 -37.91 10.14 -3.69
N ARG A 745 -38.66 11.20 -3.83
CA ARG A 745 -39.87 11.22 -4.67
C ARG A 745 -39.59 11.07 -6.15
N ILE A 746 -38.39 11.33 -6.57
CA ILE A 746 -37.93 11.21 -7.97
C ILE A 746 -37.17 9.91 -8.23
N ASN A 747 -36.67 9.27 -7.19
CA ASN A 747 -35.96 7.99 -7.28
C ASN A 747 -36.62 6.96 -6.36
N ILE A 748 -37.54 6.24 -6.91
CA ILE A 748 -38.30 5.21 -6.20
C ILE A 748 -37.52 3.88 -6.30
N TYR A 749 -37.29 3.20 -5.20
CA TYR A 749 -36.61 1.93 -5.19
C TYR A 749 -37.56 0.79 -4.81
N LYS A 750 -37.72 -0.19 -5.69
CA LYS A 750 -38.45 -1.43 -5.44
C LYS A 750 -37.46 -2.56 -5.21
N GLY A 751 -37.83 -3.55 -4.42
CA GLY A 751 -37.10 -4.79 -4.31
C GLY A 751 -37.51 -5.84 -5.33
N ASN A 752 -36.79 -6.96 -5.34
CA ASN A 752 -37.07 -8.12 -6.17
C ASN A 752 -36.73 -9.39 -5.39
N ALA A 753 -37.74 -10.11 -4.96
CA ALA A 753 -37.62 -11.33 -4.16
C ALA A 753 -36.90 -12.49 -4.91
N ASN A 754 -36.80 -12.41 -6.25
CA ASN A 754 -36.24 -13.45 -7.10
C ASN A 754 -34.72 -13.29 -7.33
N LEU A 755 -34.07 -12.35 -6.66
CA LEU A 755 -32.64 -12.14 -6.85
C LEU A 755 -31.80 -13.34 -6.44
N LYS A 756 -30.90 -13.73 -7.34
CA LYS A 756 -29.88 -14.73 -7.11
C LYS A 756 -28.60 -14.08 -6.57
N SER A 757 -27.83 -14.83 -5.82
CA SER A 757 -26.52 -14.40 -5.32
C SER A 757 -25.55 -14.10 -6.46
N PRO A 758 -24.99 -12.91 -6.55
CA PRO A 758 -24.00 -12.58 -7.57
C PRO A 758 -22.66 -13.27 -7.28
N MET A 759 -21.99 -13.66 -8.36
CA MET A 759 -20.69 -14.32 -8.33
C MET A 759 -19.73 -13.58 -9.26
N THR A 760 -18.48 -13.43 -8.83
CA THR A 760 -17.43 -12.82 -9.65
C THR A 760 -16.25 -13.75 -9.78
N TRP A 761 -15.87 -14.04 -11.01
CA TRP A 761 -14.63 -14.72 -11.34
C TRP A 761 -13.59 -13.70 -11.74
N LYS A 762 -12.49 -13.64 -10.98
CA LYS A 762 -11.36 -12.71 -11.19
C LYS A 762 -10.15 -13.50 -11.63
N SER A 763 -9.53 -13.09 -12.73
CA SER A 763 -8.27 -13.65 -13.20
C SER A 763 -7.26 -12.54 -13.45
N ARG A 764 -6.02 -12.79 -13.10
CA ARG A 764 -4.92 -11.84 -13.28
C ARG A 764 -3.69 -12.56 -13.79
N LEU A 765 -3.08 -12.03 -14.84
CA LEU A 765 -1.77 -12.42 -15.32
C LEU A 765 -0.81 -11.24 -15.18
N TYR A 766 0.13 -11.38 -14.27
CA TYR A 766 1.20 -10.41 -14.08
C TYR A 766 2.51 -10.96 -14.65
N TRP A 767 3.14 -10.18 -15.51
CA TRP A 767 4.42 -10.54 -16.13
C TRP A 767 5.43 -9.39 -15.94
N LYS A 768 6.52 -9.67 -15.23
CA LYS A 768 7.68 -8.79 -15.13
C LYS A 768 8.76 -9.29 -16.07
N PHE A 769 9.18 -8.44 -16.99
CA PHE A 769 10.22 -8.72 -17.97
C PHE A 769 11.61 -8.36 -17.46
N PRO A 770 12.70 -8.89 -18.07
CA PRO A 770 14.07 -8.60 -17.65
C PRO A 770 14.50 -7.15 -17.82
N PHE A 771 13.81 -6.36 -18.62
CA PHE A 771 14.20 -5.00 -19.05
C PHE A 771 13.47 -3.89 -18.28
N SER A 772 13.20 -4.10 -16.99
CA SER A 772 12.43 -3.12 -16.17
C SER A 772 11.07 -2.77 -16.77
N MET A 773 10.45 -3.73 -17.41
CA MET A 773 9.11 -3.65 -17.96
C MET A 773 8.20 -4.63 -17.23
N ASP A 774 6.99 -4.22 -16.94
CA ASP A 774 5.95 -5.09 -16.38
C ASP A 774 4.63 -4.94 -17.15
N MET A 775 3.84 -6.00 -17.07
CA MET A 775 2.51 -6.09 -17.66
C MET A 775 1.57 -6.74 -16.66
N ASP A 776 0.42 -6.15 -16.43
CA ASP A 776 -0.64 -6.61 -15.52
C ASP A 776 -1.96 -6.67 -16.28
N LEU A 777 -2.35 -7.86 -16.69
CA LEU A 777 -3.62 -8.13 -17.35
C LEU A 777 -4.61 -8.67 -16.32
N LYS A 778 -5.76 -8.01 -16.17
CA LYS A 778 -6.85 -8.43 -15.31
C LYS A 778 -8.10 -8.66 -16.14
N TYR A 779 -8.79 -9.72 -15.81
CA TYR A 779 -10.08 -10.07 -16.38
C TYR A 779 -11.06 -10.41 -15.26
N ASN A 780 -12.20 -9.74 -15.24
CA ASN A 780 -13.29 -10.01 -14.32
C ASN A 780 -14.54 -10.39 -15.11
N MET A 781 -15.17 -11.48 -14.72
CA MET A 781 -16.43 -11.94 -15.27
C MET A 781 -17.48 -12.02 -14.16
N TYR A 782 -18.64 -11.47 -14.43
CA TYR A 782 -19.73 -11.36 -13.47
C TYR A 782 -20.87 -12.26 -13.85
N PHE A 783 -21.31 -13.08 -12.91
CA PHE A 783 -22.46 -13.95 -13.03
C PHE A 783 -23.55 -13.48 -12.07
N ASN A 784 -24.80 -13.50 -12.53
CA ASN A 784 -25.93 -13.00 -11.75
C ASN A 784 -25.68 -11.60 -11.17
N ARG A 785 -24.93 -10.73 -11.87
CA ARG A 785 -24.65 -9.39 -11.39
C ARG A 785 -25.95 -8.65 -11.10
N ILE A 786 -26.09 -8.10 -9.90
CA ILE A 786 -27.24 -7.28 -9.55
C ILE A 786 -26.99 -5.87 -10.10
N VAL A 787 -27.89 -5.41 -10.94
CA VAL A 787 -27.95 -4.06 -11.46
C VAL A 787 -29.34 -3.48 -11.20
N ASN A 788 -29.41 -2.15 -11.02
CA ASN A 788 -30.69 -1.47 -10.92
C ASN A 788 -31.22 -1.19 -12.31
N SER A 789 -32.15 -2.02 -12.75
CA SER A 789 -32.96 -1.70 -13.90
C SER A 789 -33.93 -0.58 -13.53
N TYR A 790 -34.33 0.25 -14.48
CA TYR A 790 -35.18 1.38 -14.19
C TYR A 790 -36.27 1.57 -15.24
N SER A 791 -37.40 2.08 -14.79
CA SER A 791 -38.41 2.72 -15.61
C SER A 791 -38.41 4.22 -15.37
N TYR A 792 -38.68 4.96 -16.42
CA TYR A 792 -38.74 6.41 -16.35
C TYR A 792 -40.13 6.87 -16.80
N GLU A 793 -40.79 7.68 -15.99
CA GLU A 793 -42.07 8.25 -16.29
C GLU A 793 -42.17 9.67 -15.72
N SER A 794 -42.31 10.65 -16.59
CA SER A 794 -42.55 12.06 -16.22
C SER A 794 -41.64 12.61 -15.11
N GLY A 795 -40.32 12.37 -15.21
CA GLY A 795 -39.34 12.85 -14.23
C GLY A 795 -39.16 11.95 -12.98
N VAL A 796 -39.83 10.80 -12.92
CA VAL A 796 -39.72 9.84 -11.84
C VAL A 796 -38.99 8.59 -12.33
N TYR A 797 -37.95 8.23 -11.68
CA TYR A 797 -37.20 6.99 -11.92
C TYR A 797 -37.64 5.94 -10.93
N THR A 798 -38.12 4.80 -11.41
CA THR A 798 -38.37 3.63 -10.56
C THR A 798 -37.33 2.58 -10.82
N TYR A 799 -36.49 2.32 -9.81
CA TYR A 799 -35.41 1.34 -9.86
C TYR A 799 -35.87 0.01 -9.29
N MET A 800 -35.48 -1.07 -9.97
CA MET A 800 -35.69 -2.43 -9.49
C MET A 800 -34.42 -3.26 -9.72
N PRO A 801 -33.84 -3.89 -8.70
CA PRO A 801 -32.66 -4.72 -8.85
C PRO A 801 -33.02 -6.01 -9.61
N ILE A 802 -32.21 -6.35 -10.60
CA ILE A 802 -32.33 -7.57 -11.40
C ILE A 802 -30.96 -8.23 -11.55
N ASN A 803 -30.95 -9.55 -11.81
CA ASN A 803 -29.73 -10.25 -12.15
C ASN A 803 -29.47 -10.19 -13.66
N ILE A 804 -28.24 -9.87 -14.02
CA ILE A 804 -27.77 -9.82 -15.40
C ILE A 804 -26.50 -10.64 -15.57
N ASP A 805 -26.43 -11.39 -16.65
CA ASP A 805 -25.27 -12.15 -17.08
C ASP A 805 -24.58 -11.53 -18.30
N GLY A 806 -23.35 -11.97 -18.57
CA GLY A 806 -22.58 -11.56 -19.74
C GLY A 806 -21.98 -10.18 -19.62
N THR A 807 -21.79 -9.68 -18.40
CA THR A 807 -20.98 -8.48 -18.09
C THR A 807 -19.58 -8.90 -17.72
N TRP A 808 -18.56 -8.18 -18.19
CA TRP A 808 -17.18 -8.44 -17.91
C TRP A 808 -16.33 -7.20 -18.14
N ASP A 809 -15.16 -7.14 -17.51
CA ASP A 809 -14.16 -6.13 -17.81
C ASP A 809 -12.77 -6.76 -17.96
N VAL A 810 -11.98 -6.17 -18.84
CA VAL A 810 -10.57 -6.48 -19.00
C VAL A 810 -9.75 -5.20 -18.88
N SER A 811 -8.65 -5.26 -18.16
CA SER A 811 -7.71 -4.15 -18.08
C SER A 811 -6.29 -4.65 -18.27
N LEU A 812 -5.53 -3.91 -19.07
CA LEU A 812 -4.11 -4.11 -19.29
C LEU A 812 -3.37 -2.87 -18.81
N ASN A 813 -2.51 -3.05 -17.82
CA ASN A 813 -1.58 -2.03 -17.38
C ASN A 813 -0.17 -2.52 -17.71
N SER A 814 0.59 -1.71 -18.42
CA SER A 814 1.97 -2.01 -18.70
C SER A 814 2.82 -0.78 -18.38
N SER A 815 4.00 -1.00 -17.83
CA SER A 815 4.94 0.08 -17.56
C SER A 815 6.36 -0.35 -17.84
N GLY A 816 7.20 0.61 -18.19
CA GLY A 816 8.60 0.36 -18.43
C GLY A 816 9.46 1.56 -18.08
N ALA A 817 10.73 1.28 -17.77
CA ALA A 817 11.73 2.30 -17.51
C ALA A 817 13.02 1.93 -18.22
N HIS A 818 13.64 2.91 -18.88
CA HIS A 818 14.91 2.74 -19.58
C HIS A 818 15.86 3.87 -19.22
N SER A 819 17.06 3.51 -18.75
CA SER A 819 18.14 4.47 -18.49
C SER A 819 19.04 4.61 -19.71
N PHE A 820 19.31 5.84 -20.10
CA PHE A 820 20.23 6.14 -21.18
C PHE A 820 21.02 7.42 -20.91
N LYS A 821 22.13 7.60 -21.59
CA LYS A 821 22.96 8.80 -21.49
C LYS A 821 22.73 9.70 -22.71
N LEU A 822 22.38 10.93 -22.46
CA LEU A 822 22.41 11.96 -23.49
C LEU A 822 23.84 12.52 -23.65
N PRO A 823 24.30 12.80 -24.86
CA PRO A 823 25.70 13.26 -25.12
C PRO A 823 26.11 14.50 -24.33
N LEU A 824 25.15 15.37 -24.00
CA LEU A 824 25.38 16.64 -23.28
C LEU A 824 25.31 16.47 -21.75
N PHE A 825 24.89 15.32 -21.25
CA PHE A 825 24.62 15.09 -19.83
C PHE A 825 25.54 14.00 -19.28
N ASN A 826 26.26 14.30 -18.21
CA ASN A 826 27.18 13.34 -17.57
C ASN A 826 26.50 12.28 -16.69
N GLN A 827 25.18 12.34 -16.56
CA GLN A 827 24.40 11.44 -15.71
C GLN A 827 23.39 10.65 -16.54
N ASP A 828 22.95 9.51 -16.00
CA ASP A 828 21.94 8.69 -16.63
C ASP A 828 20.57 9.39 -16.59
N ASN A 829 19.92 9.51 -17.71
CA ASN A 829 18.54 9.95 -17.83
C ASN A 829 17.63 8.74 -17.75
N LEU A 830 16.46 8.89 -17.16
CA LEU A 830 15.49 7.82 -16.98
C LEU A 830 14.22 8.14 -17.75
N PHE A 831 14.01 7.43 -18.83
CA PHE A 831 12.74 7.46 -19.54
C PHE A 831 11.78 6.42 -18.94
N ARG A 832 10.56 6.85 -18.64
CA ARG A 832 9.46 6.00 -18.17
C ARG A 832 8.27 6.14 -19.09
N TRP A 833 7.61 5.02 -19.31
CA TRP A 833 6.34 4.99 -20.02
C TRP A 833 5.34 4.10 -19.27
N LYS A 834 4.07 4.43 -19.44
CA LYS A 834 2.96 3.64 -18.90
C LYS A 834 1.89 3.50 -19.97
N LEU A 835 1.24 2.37 -20.02
CA LEU A 835 0.04 2.13 -20.81
C LEU A 835 -1.02 1.60 -19.84
N ASN A 836 -2.09 2.33 -19.70
CA ASN A 836 -3.27 1.84 -18.99
C ASN A 836 -4.40 1.75 -20.01
N THR A 837 -4.94 0.57 -20.21
CA THR A 837 -6.09 0.38 -21.06
C THR A 837 -7.09 -0.53 -20.40
N SER A 838 -8.36 -0.24 -20.57
CA SER A 838 -9.44 -1.10 -20.10
C SER A 838 -10.58 -1.09 -21.10
N PHE A 839 -11.18 -2.24 -21.22
CA PHE A 839 -12.46 -2.41 -21.90
C PHE A 839 -13.45 -3.00 -20.89
N ARG A 840 -14.64 -2.39 -20.83
CA ARG A 840 -15.71 -2.81 -19.93
C ARG A 840 -16.98 -3.04 -20.73
N ARG A 841 -17.58 -4.20 -20.55
CA ARG A 841 -18.88 -4.53 -21.09
C ARG A 841 -19.93 -4.39 -20.00
N MET A 842 -20.82 -3.39 -20.17
CA MET A 842 -21.89 -3.10 -19.23
C MET A 842 -23.23 -3.31 -19.90
N LYS A 843 -24.16 -3.85 -19.16
CA LYS A 843 -25.52 -4.10 -19.62
C LYS A 843 -26.52 -3.66 -18.57
N ASN A 844 -27.66 -3.15 -18.99
CA ASN A 844 -28.80 -2.89 -18.13
C ASN A 844 -30.10 -3.09 -18.91
N TYR A 845 -31.22 -3.11 -18.21
CA TYR A 845 -32.54 -3.12 -18.81
C TYR A 845 -33.32 -1.88 -18.40
N THR A 846 -34.09 -1.31 -19.34
CA THR A 846 -35.15 -0.39 -19.04
C THR A 846 -36.48 -1.10 -19.14
N PHE A 847 -37.44 -0.72 -18.34
CA PHE A 847 -38.83 -1.21 -18.41
C PHE A 847 -39.73 -0.09 -18.93
N ASP A 848 -40.61 -0.43 -19.84
CA ASP A 848 -41.72 0.41 -20.16
C ASP A 848 -42.82 0.20 -19.12
N GLY A 849 -43.19 1.27 -18.39
CA GLY A 849 -44.06 1.18 -17.21
C GLY A 849 -45.46 0.63 -17.51
N GLU A 850 -46.00 0.91 -18.69
CA GLU A 850 -47.35 0.45 -19.07
C GLU A 850 -47.38 -0.90 -19.77
N ALA A 851 -46.34 -1.25 -20.51
CA ALA A 851 -46.34 -2.47 -21.35
C ALA A 851 -45.53 -3.63 -20.80
N GLY A 852 -44.81 -3.45 -19.70
CA GLY A 852 -43.93 -4.50 -19.14
C GLY A 852 -42.79 -4.96 -20.06
N LYS A 853 -42.53 -4.22 -21.13
CA LYS A 853 -41.54 -4.56 -22.15
C LYS A 853 -40.15 -4.18 -21.67
N GLN A 854 -39.27 -5.14 -21.65
CA GLN A 854 -37.86 -4.95 -21.30
C GLN A 854 -37.03 -4.62 -22.54
N SER A 855 -36.25 -3.56 -22.47
CA SER A 855 -35.28 -3.21 -23.50
C SER A 855 -33.86 -3.26 -22.95
N LEU A 856 -32.98 -3.98 -23.64
CA LEU A 856 -31.57 -4.15 -23.25
C LEU A 856 -30.77 -2.90 -23.70
N ILE A 857 -30.10 -2.28 -22.76
CA ILE A 857 -29.12 -1.22 -23.02
C ILE A 857 -27.72 -1.80 -22.83
N ASN A 858 -26.86 -1.67 -23.86
CA ASN A 858 -25.45 -2.00 -23.80
C ASN A 858 -24.64 -0.69 -23.79
N ASN A 859 -23.87 -0.47 -22.75
CA ASN A 859 -22.97 0.67 -22.59
C ASN A 859 -21.54 0.19 -22.41
N ASP A 860 -20.88 -0.18 -23.50
CA ASP A 860 -19.49 -0.62 -23.47
C ASP A 860 -18.57 0.62 -23.43
N GLU A 861 -17.42 0.52 -22.76
CA GLU A 861 -16.44 1.61 -22.63
C GLU A 861 -15.04 1.10 -22.98
N LEU A 862 -14.35 1.85 -23.83
CA LEU A 862 -12.92 1.70 -24.07
C LEU A 862 -12.17 2.88 -23.47
N TYR A 863 -11.16 2.61 -22.66
CA TYR A 863 -10.28 3.61 -22.07
C TYR A 863 -8.83 3.29 -22.37
N ILE A 864 -8.07 4.29 -22.84
CA ILE A 864 -6.62 4.20 -23.08
C ILE A 864 -5.96 5.44 -22.48
N ASN A 865 -4.88 5.25 -21.72
CA ASN A 865 -4.08 6.34 -21.16
C ASN A 865 -2.60 5.99 -21.23
N VAL A 866 -1.81 6.88 -21.83
CA VAL A 866 -0.37 6.68 -22.06
C VAL A 866 0.42 7.87 -21.50
N PRO A 867 0.74 7.89 -20.21
CA PRO A 867 1.68 8.85 -19.65
C PRO A 867 3.14 8.45 -19.94
N LEU A 868 3.92 9.43 -20.36
CA LEU A 868 5.36 9.35 -20.62
C LEU A 868 6.08 10.32 -19.70
N SER A 869 7.29 10.00 -19.26
CA SER A 869 8.14 10.93 -18.53
C SER A 869 9.62 10.67 -18.80
N LEU A 870 10.38 11.75 -18.86
CA LEU A 870 11.83 11.77 -18.96
C LEU A 870 12.39 12.55 -17.78
N TRP A 871 12.99 11.83 -16.84
CA TRP A 871 13.70 12.40 -15.70
C TRP A 871 15.20 12.46 -15.97
N GLY A 872 15.84 13.51 -15.54
CA GLY A 872 17.27 13.66 -15.65
C GLY A 872 17.85 14.68 -14.67
N MET A 873 19.17 14.73 -14.63
CA MET A 873 19.92 15.74 -13.87
C MET A 873 21.03 16.32 -14.74
N TYR A 874 21.12 17.66 -14.78
CA TYR A 874 22.23 18.37 -15.41
C TYR A 874 22.91 19.23 -14.36
N LYS A 875 24.18 18.92 -14.06
CA LYS A 875 24.91 19.50 -12.91
C LYS A 875 24.10 19.33 -11.62
N ASN A 876 23.55 20.41 -11.09
CA ASN A 876 22.72 20.43 -9.88
C ASN A 876 21.23 20.73 -10.18
N VAL A 877 20.86 20.75 -11.45
CA VAL A 877 19.48 20.98 -11.90
C VAL A 877 18.85 19.63 -12.18
N GLU A 878 17.83 19.28 -11.43
CA GLU A 878 17.00 18.12 -11.69
C GLU A 878 15.79 18.54 -12.51
N TYR A 879 15.41 17.73 -13.50
CA TYR A 879 14.27 18.03 -14.35
C TYR A 879 13.45 16.76 -14.65
N THR A 880 12.16 16.96 -14.90
CA THR A 880 11.26 15.95 -15.44
C THR A 880 10.42 16.57 -16.54
N LEU A 881 10.53 16.02 -17.73
CA LEU A 881 9.60 16.28 -18.82
C LEU A 881 8.51 15.21 -18.81
N SER A 882 7.27 15.59 -18.94
CA SER A 882 6.15 14.66 -19.03
C SER A 882 5.27 14.99 -20.22
N ALA A 883 4.67 13.95 -20.79
CA ALA A 883 3.66 14.05 -21.83
C ALA A 883 2.65 12.91 -21.64
N GLY A 884 1.41 13.13 -22.00
CA GLY A 884 0.39 12.11 -21.85
C GLY A 884 -0.76 12.29 -22.84
N ILE A 885 -1.39 11.18 -23.18
CA ILE A 885 -2.63 11.13 -23.92
C ILE A 885 -3.60 10.19 -23.23
N GLY A 886 -4.79 10.68 -22.93
CA GLY A 886 -5.91 9.92 -22.43
C GLY A 886 -7.03 9.91 -23.46
N TRP A 887 -7.57 8.74 -23.74
CA TRP A 887 -8.69 8.58 -24.65
C TRP A 887 -9.74 7.67 -24.03
N ARG A 888 -10.98 8.17 -24.02
CA ARG A 888 -12.12 7.42 -23.54
C ARG A 888 -13.21 7.45 -24.61
N ARG A 889 -13.68 6.27 -24.96
CA ARG A 889 -14.70 6.09 -25.99
C ARG A 889 -15.83 5.20 -25.48
N PRO A 890 -17.04 5.74 -25.32
CA PRO A 890 -18.23 4.91 -25.16
C PRO A 890 -18.56 4.19 -26.48
N LEU A 891 -19.01 2.94 -26.34
CA LEU A 891 -19.36 2.04 -27.43
C LEU A 891 -20.74 1.45 -27.13
N GLY A 892 -21.78 2.29 -27.12
CA GLY A 892 -23.14 1.86 -26.76
C GLY A 892 -24.10 1.82 -27.94
N SER A 893 -25.21 1.14 -27.75
CA SER A 893 -26.29 1.07 -28.75
C SER A 893 -27.06 2.36 -28.89
N MET A 894 -26.94 3.31 -27.95
CA MET A 894 -27.69 4.57 -27.88
C MET A 894 -26.82 5.83 -27.90
N SER A 895 -25.51 5.70 -28.13
CA SER A 895 -24.62 6.85 -28.09
C SER A 895 -24.73 7.72 -29.33
N ASN A 896 -25.12 8.99 -29.17
CA ASN A 896 -25.01 9.99 -30.25
C ASN A 896 -23.54 10.19 -30.62
N ALA A 897 -23.20 10.14 -31.90
CA ALA A 897 -21.84 10.13 -32.43
C ALA A 897 -21.00 11.36 -32.02
N ASP A 898 -21.61 12.49 -31.77
CA ASP A 898 -20.91 13.77 -31.55
C ASP A 898 -20.25 13.93 -30.18
N TYR A 899 -20.66 13.14 -29.17
CA TYR A 899 -20.12 13.22 -27.80
C TYR A 899 -19.36 11.97 -27.32
N GLN A 900 -18.99 11.11 -28.25
CA GLN A 900 -18.48 9.76 -27.93
C GLN A 900 -17.00 9.70 -27.55
N ASN A 901 -16.21 10.73 -27.82
CA ASN A 901 -14.77 10.70 -27.63
C ASN A 901 -14.31 11.79 -26.67
N ALA A 902 -13.90 11.42 -25.47
CA ALA A 902 -13.19 12.31 -24.59
C ALA A 902 -11.68 12.11 -24.76
N LEU A 903 -10.96 13.16 -25.20
CA LEU A 903 -9.52 13.18 -25.37
C LEU A 903 -8.91 14.19 -24.39
N GLU A 904 -7.81 13.80 -23.77
CA GLU A 904 -7.00 14.66 -22.90
C GLU A 904 -5.54 14.54 -23.29
N TYR A 905 -4.90 15.65 -23.58
CA TYR A 905 -3.47 15.77 -23.83
C TYR A 905 -2.84 16.54 -22.70
N THR A 906 -1.74 16.00 -22.15
CA THR A 906 -0.96 16.67 -21.11
C THR A 906 0.48 16.82 -21.55
N ALA A 907 1.10 17.95 -21.19
CA ALA A 907 2.54 18.15 -21.31
C ALA A 907 3.03 18.92 -20.07
N GLY A 908 4.13 18.47 -19.45
CA GLY A 908 4.60 19.06 -18.21
C GLY A 908 6.10 19.18 -18.14
N LEU A 909 6.57 20.18 -17.37
CA LEU A 909 7.96 20.44 -17.05
C LEU A 909 8.08 20.72 -15.56
N TRP A 910 8.77 19.84 -14.87
CA TRP A 910 9.18 20.08 -13.48
C TRP A 910 10.70 20.32 -13.42
N ILE A 911 11.13 21.32 -12.66
CA ILE A 911 12.55 21.65 -12.43
C ILE A 911 12.78 21.89 -10.95
N SER A 912 13.85 21.29 -10.41
CA SER A 912 14.39 21.61 -9.09
C SER A 912 15.87 22.00 -9.22
N ALA A 913 16.23 23.18 -8.76
CA ALA A 913 17.56 23.73 -8.94
C ALA A 913 18.00 24.67 -7.82
N PRO A 914 19.30 24.69 -7.45
CA PRO A 914 19.87 25.80 -6.70
C PRO A 914 20.04 27.01 -7.64
N ILE A 915 19.58 28.15 -7.17
CA ILE A 915 19.80 29.43 -7.88
C ILE A 915 20.94 30.22 -7.23
N VAL A 916 20.68 31.40 -6.75
CA VAL A 916 21.69 32.31 -6.16
C VAL A 916 21.61 32.26 -4.63
N ALA A 917 22.74 32.42 -3.94
CA ALA A 917 22.84 32.56 -2.48
C ALA A 917 22.20 31.40 -1.68
N GLY A 918 22.24 30.17 -2.19
CA GLY A 918 21.69 29.01 -1.50
C GLY A 918 20.16 28.96 -1.47
N ILE A 919 19.51 29.69 -2.38
CA ILE A 919 18.08 29.56 -2.62
C ILE A 919 17.88 28.41 -3.62
N TYR A 920 16.90 27.53 -3.33
CA TYR A 920 16.42 26.50 -4.24
C TYR A 920 15.10 26.92 -4.82
N ILE A 921 14.92 26.62 -6.10
CA ILE A 921 13.65 26.74 -6.81
C ILE A 921 13.13 25.36 -7.18
N ASP A 922 11.87 25.12 -6.88
CA ASP A 922 11.09 24.00 -7.42
C ASP A 922 9.94 24.60 -8.22
N THR A 923 9.83 24.25 -9.48
CA THR A 923 8.76 24.74 -10.34
C THR A 923 8.14 23.60 -11.13
N ASP A 924 6.82 23.63 -11.25
CA ASP A 924 6.04 22.66 -12.01
C ASP A 924 5.07 23.40 -12.93
N PHE A 925 5.23 23.16 -14.20
CA PHE A 925 4.42 23.74 -15.26
C PHE A 925 3.75 22.62 -16.05
N GLU A 926 2.43 22.65 -16.16
CA GLU A 926 1.64 21.64 -16.86
C GLU A 926 0.66 22.30 -17.83
N LEU A 927 0.60 21.76 -19.01
CA LEU A 927 -0.36 22.10 -20.05
C LEU A 927 -1.38 20.97 -20.18
N VAL A 928 -2.67 21.30 -20.17
CA VAL A 928 -3.76 20.35 -20.34
C VAL A 928 -4.69 20.83 -21.45
N LYS A 929 -4.88 20.02 -22.48
CA LYS A 929 -5.83 20.25 -23.57
C LYS A 929 -6.83 19.13 -23.60
N ARG A 930 -8.11 19.47 -23.56
CA ARG A 930 -9.21 18.51 -23.63
C ARG A 930 -10.03 18.71 -24.92
N GLN A 931 -10.69 17.64 -25.34
CA GLN A 931 -11.62 17.64 -26.46
C GLN A 931 -12.75 16.65 -26.18
N GLY A 932 -13.97 16.94 -26.67
CA GLY A 932 -15.13 16.06 -26.48
C GLY A 932 -15.83 16.22 -25.13
N TYR A 933 -15.52 17.29 -24.38
CA TYR A 933 -16.22 17.62 -23.15
C TYR A 933 -17.36 18.61 -23.41
N SER A 934 -18.39 18.61 -22.56
CA SER A 934 -19.63 19.32 -22.79
C SER A 934 -19.53 20.84 -22.79
N GLY A 935 -18.54 21.41 -22.14
CA GLY A 935 -18.35 22.85 -22.07
C GLY A 935 -17.23 23.35 -22.99
N GLU A 936 -17.45 24.42 -23.77
CA GLU A 936 -16.40 25.03 -24.59
C GLU A 936 -15.18 25.42 -23.78
N ASP A 937 -15.37 25.96 -22.57
CA ASP A 937 -14.29 26.35 -21.66
C ASP A 937 -13.43 25.18 -21.21
N LEU A 938 -13.97 23.97 -21.19
CA LEU A 938 -13.24 22.76 -20.80
C LEU A 938 -12.34 22.25 -21.91
N ASN A 939 -12.73 22.54 -23.14
CA ASN A 939 -11.98 22.17 -24.35
C ASN A 939 -10.86 23.17 -24.68
N LYS A 940 -10.74 24.29 -23.94
CA LYS A 940 -9.62 25.25 -24.08
C LYS A 940 -8.34 24.69 -23.46
N LEU A 941 -7.20 25.16 -23.96
CA LEU A 941 -5.89 24.88 -23.37
C LEU A 941 -5.84 25.51 -21.98
N ALA A 942 -5.53 24.73 -20.97
CA ALA A 942 -5.30 25.19 -19.61
C ALA A 942 -3.82 25.04 -19.23
N CYS A 943 -3.27 26.05 -18.58
CA CYS A 943 -1.90 26.08 -18.10
C CYS A 943 -1.90 26.12 -16.56
N GLN A 944 -1.21 25.19 -15.93
CA GLN A 944 -1.00 25.20 -14.48
C GLN A 944 0.45 25.51 -14.21
N TRP A 945 0.72 26.38 -13.25
CA TRP A 945 2.07 26.75 -12.90
C TRP A 945 2.20 26.94 -11.41
N ASP A 946 3.04 26.11 -10.80
CA ASP A 946 3.37 26.18 -9.38
C ASP A 946 4.85 26.49 -9.20
N VAL A 947 5.20 27.29 -8.21
CA VAL A 947 6.58 27.68 -7.90
C VAL A 947 6.79 27.68 -6.40
N THR A 948 7.89 27.07 -5.97
CA THR A 948 8.35 27.11 -4.58
C THR A 948 9.80 27.63 -4.53
N LEU A 949 10.04 28.65 -3.73
CA LEU A 949 11.38 29.10 -3.38
C LEU A 949 11.69 28.71 -1.94
N SER A 950 12.83 28.08 -1.72
CA SER A 950 13.23 27.65 -0.38
C SER A 950 14.68 28.03 -0.06
N LYS A 951 14.92 28.37 1.22
CA LYS A 951 16.26 28.69 1.74
C LYS A 951 16.39 28.24 3.18
N SER A 952 17.49 27.54 3.48
CA SER A 952 17.87 27.26 4.87
C SER A 952 18.85 28.30 5.38
N VAL A 953 18.57 28.79 6.59
CA VAL A 953 19.38 29.81 7.28
C VAL A 953 19.77 29.33 8.67
N TRP A 954 20.62 30.10 9.38
CA TRP A 954 21.04 29.83 10.75
C TRP A 954 21.60 28.44 10.96
N LYS A 955 22.65 28.08 10.22
CA LYS A 955 23.28 26.75 10.24
C LYS A 955 22.29 25.61 9.96
N ASN A 956 21.41 25.81 9.01
CA ASN A 956 20.37 24.85 8.57
C ASN A 956 19.31 24.49 9.63
N LYS A 957 19.11 25.36 10.61
CA LYS A 957 18.08 25.16 11.65
C LYS A 957 16.74 25.78 11.29
N ILE A 958 16.75 26.82 10.45
CA ILE A 958 15.54 27.50 10.00
C ILE A 958 15.41 27.34 8.50
N ASP A 959 14.26 26.87 8.06
CA ASP A 959 13.87 26.80 6.64
C ASP A 959 12.82 27.87 6.37
N LEU A 960 13.09 28.68 5.37
CA LEU A 960 12.17 29.67 4.83
C LEU A 960 11.68 29.18 3.49
N ARG A 961 10.37 29.25 3.25
CA ARG A 961 9.77 28.79 1.99
C ARG A 961 8.65 29.73 1.58
N LEU A 962 8.66 30.09 0.30
CA LEU A 962 7.58 30.82 -0.37
C LEU A 962 7.04 29.93 -1.48
N THR A 963 5.78 29.58 -1.40
CA THR A 963 5.09 28.74 -2.38
C THR A 963 3.99 29.55 -3.05
N ALA A 964 3.93 29.49 -4.37
CA ALA A 964 2.87 30.03 -5.20
C ALA A 964 2.22 28.87 -5.95
N VAL A 965 0.91 28.71 -5.82
CA VAL A 965 0.15 27.61 -6.39
C VAL A 965 -0.85 28.16 -7.39
N ASP A 966 -0.90 27.54 -8.58
CA ASP A 966 -1.77 27.89 -9.70
C ASP A 966 -1.67 29.38 -10.05
N LEU A 967 -0.45 29.84 -10.34
CA LEU A 967 -0.15 31.24 -10.67
C LEU A 967 -1.02 31.80 -11.79
N LEU A 968 -1.43 30.97 -12.73
CA LEU A 968 -2.22 31.33 -13.89
C LEU A 968 -3.74 31.22 -13.64
N ARG A 969 -4.17 30.69 -12.50
CA ARG A 969 -5.58 30.53 -12.12
C ARG A 969 -6.41 29.73 -13.14
N GLN A 970 -5.80 28.68 -13.69
CA GLN A 970 -6.43 27.89 -14.76
C GLN A 970 -6.68 26.42 -14.40
N HIS A 971 -6.42 26.05 -13.16
CA HIS A 971 -6.69 24.68 -12.73
C HIS A 971 -8.19 24.34 -12.74
N LYS A 972 -8.55 23.23 -13.37
CA LYS A 972 -9.92 22.70 -13.42
C LYS A 972 -9.89 21.20 -13.11
N SER A 973 -10.71 20.76 -12.17
CA SER A 973 -10.88 19.35 -11.85
C SER A 973 -12.16 18.81 -12.49
N ILE A 974 -11.99 17.88 -13.40
CA ILE A 974 -13.08 17.33 -14.21
C ILE A 974 -12.98 15.82 -14.21
N ALA A 975 -14.08 15.15 -13.94
CA ALA A 975 -14.26 13.73 -14.10
C ALA A 975 -15.32 13.42 -15.14
N TYR A 976 -15.00 12.50 -16.04
CA TYR A 976 -15.92 11.96 -17.04
C TYR A 976 -16.14 10.48 -16.72
N VAL A 977 -17.37 10.10 -16.48
CA VAL A 977 -17.73 8.72 -16.10
C VAL A 977 -18.88 8.26 -17.00
N MET A 978 -18.75 7.03 -17.45
CA MET A 978 -19.84 6.30 -18.10
C MET A 978 -20.27 5.13 -17.23
N ASN A 979 -21.55 4.92 -17.10
CA ASN A 979 -22.15 3.79 -16.42
C ASN A 979 -23.28 3.16 -17.25
N GLU A 980 -24.00 2.21 -16.66
CA GLU A 980 -25.10 1.53 -17.32
C GLU A 980 -26.30 2.44 -17.64
N GLN A 981 -26.37 3.64 -17.08
CA GLN A 981 -27.48 4.57 -17.22
C GLN A 981 -27.18 5.69 -18.21
N GLY A 982 -25.91 6.01 -18.44
CA GLY A 982 -25.54 7.11 -19.32
C GLY A 982 -24.14 7.65 -19.08
N ILE A 983 -23.95 8.90 -19.51
CA ILE A 983 -22.70 9.64 -19.41
C ILE A 983 -22.86 10.74 -18.37
N ARG A 984 -21.83 10.93 -17.56
CA ARG A 984 -21.80 11.95 -16.51
C ARG A 984 -20.48 12.70 -16.55
N GLU A 985 -20.55 14.01 -16.62
CA GLU A 985 -19.42 14.91 -16.47
C GLU A 985 -19.55 15.69 -15.17
N THR A 986 -18.57 15.58 -14.29
CA THR A 986 -18.54 16.24 -12.99
C THR A 986 -17.40 17.24 -12.96
N ARG A 987 -17.68 18.48 -12.60
CA ARG A 987 -16.73 19.58 -12.42
C ARG A 987 -16.64 19.90 -10.94
N SER A 988 -15.55 19.59 -10.32
CA SER A 988 -15.35 19.88 -8.89
C SER A 988 -14.89 21.31 -8.67
N VAL A 989 -15.39 21.94 -7.63
CA VAL A 989 -14.83 23.21 -7.12
C VAL A 989 -13.42 22.94 -6.65
N THR A 990 -12.47 23.77 -7.05
CA THR A 990 -11.05 23.62 -6.74
C THR A 990 -10.56 24.65 -5.74
N LEU A 991 -9.43 24.37 -5.08
CA LEU A 991 -8.70 25.35 -4.28
C LEU A 991 -8.33 26.56 -5.16
N PRO A 992 -8.54 27.79 -4.69
CA PRO A 992 -8.12 28.99 -5.41
C PRO A 992 -6.58 29.06 -5.49
N SER A 993 -6.08 29.84 -6.43
CA SER A 993 -4.67 30.21 -6.49
C SER A 993 -4.25 30.96 -5.22
N TYR A 994 -3.10 30.59 -4.64
CA TYR A 994 -2.62 31.22 -3.41
C TYR A 994 -1.11 31.33 -3.34
N PHE A 995 -0.64 32.27 -2.52
CA PHE A 995 0.75 32.38 -2.06
C PHE A 995 0.81 31.99 -0.59
N LEU A 996 1.81 31.20 -0.22
CA LEU A 996 2.04 30.75 1.15
C LEU A 996 3.50 30.97 1.54
N PHE A 997 3.73 31.70 2.64
CA PHE A 997 5.05 31.81 3.27
C PHE A 997 5.09 30.93 4.50
N THR A 998 6.14 30.09 4.64
CA THR A 998 6.33 29.19 5.77
C THR A 998 7.71 29.35 6.39
N ILE A 999 7.77 29.19 7.69
CA ILE A 999 8.99 29.16 8.49
C ILE A 999 9.02 27.83 9.23
N GLY A 1000 10.07 27.05 9.02
CA GLY A 1000 10.33 25.79 9.71
C GLY A 1000 11.51 25.91 10.67
N TYR A 1001 11.40 25.34 11.85
CA TYR A 1001 12.50 25.26 12.83
C TYR A 1001 12.79 23.79 13.20
N LYS A 1002 14.07 23.43 13.11
CA LYS A 1002 14.57 22.08 13.41
C LYS A 1002 15.33 22.07 14.72
N PHE A 1003 14.87 21.26 15.64
CA PHE A 1003 15.50 21.06 16.94
C PHE A 1003 15.99 19.64 17.09
N SER A 1004 17.23 19.46 17.53
CA SER A 1004 17.77 18.16 17.93
C SER A 1004 18.68 18.33 19.14
N LYS A 1005 18.54 17.46 20.12
CA LYS A 1005 19.39 17.41 21.31
C LYS A 1005 19.77 15.99 21.66
N ASN A 1006 21.06 15.71 21.66
CA ASN A 1006 21.60 14.44 22.09
C ASN A 1006 21.77 14.41 23.59
N PRO A 1007 21.56 13.27 24.27
CA PRO A 1007 21.96 13.14 25.66
C PRO A 1007 23.49 13.31 25.73
N LYS A 1008 23.94 14.20 26.64
CA LYS A 1008 25.37 14.30 26.94
C LYS A 1008 25.89 12.92 27.30
N LYS A 1009 27.02 12.47 26.70
CA LYS A 1009 27.75 11.34 27.24
C LYS A 1009 27.98 11.61 28.72
N ARG A 1010 27.46 10.79 29.63
CA ARG A 1010 28.00 10.70 30.98
C ARG A 1010 29.45 10.27 30.80
N GLN A 1011 30.35 11.16 31.17
CA GLN A 1011 31.76 10.87 31.34
C GLN A 1011 31.93 9.80 32.40
#